data_e20629d552df7aa1900fd508b4f85fdc
#
_entry.id   e20629d552df7aa1900fd508b4f85fdc
#
_cell.length_a   1.000
_cell.length_b   1.000
_cell.length_c   1.000
_cell.angle_alpha   90.00
_cell.angle_beta   90.00
_cell.angle_gamma   90.00
#
_symmetry.space_group_name_H-M   'P 1'
#
loop_
_entity.id
_entity.type
_entity.pdbx_description
1 polymer ?
#
loop_
_entity_poly.entity_id
_entity_poly.type
_entity_poly.pdbx_seq_one_letter_code
_entity_poly.pdbx_strand_id
1 'polypeptide(L)'
;MNAQPFTSESYSGDAGEAAWQDVLRGFGLQSLGARQGSPAHASALSRLSSTGVRLGKFSADAQSLRSLPSRAGLPLLLMPVENSTVLVVGEDRQIVAAGQLILAPRGADWQLQFQRGLRAVVLSVPAEAFRGRKVPPLAAVQPRVFGAEGLADIVGRTALATAEALNRLSEAEWEAVAQSAAELLLALSGELVAATSDPSSSRAALLQRLYAAIERSMGSEDISIADIAQAEGISERYVQKLFEGTGESFSHYVRERRLQRAWHDLANPAEAAVPIAEIAYRCGFADAAHFSRLFRERFGLPPRELRRREAERQTHSAVASGQRGWPQEALAQLRARQAAGPARRPTLREDGEAGVPMTGAPARHYLPVHAQHVHWGYFSRSLDPLIEIASGDIVTIETLTQHASDDPERMIEGDPGAESVFHWTPTDKTVNRRGAGPLDASVFGRGAGEGFGVHICTGPIAVHGAQPGDVLEVHILDIEPRRSRHPAHAGQVFGSSVAAWWGYHYSELLSEPHPRECVTIYEIITEADEPYAKALHSYRWEPQTDPSGIQHVLYDYPGVLVRPGTVTLQPNVLDGVRIPLRPHFGVIAVAPREAELVDSVPPAYFGGNLDNWRLGKGATVYLPVSVPGALLSVGDPHAAQGDGELSGTAIECSMTGTFRVTLHKKADIGGTVLADLTYPLIETPEDWVLTGFSHPNYLAEFGASGQSEVYAKSSLDLAMRDAFRKMRRFLMTTKALSEDEAVALMSVAVDFGITQVVDGNWGVHAILSKRLFAQHEPGEATPDS
;
A
#
# COMPACT_ATOMS: atom_id res chain seq x y z
N MET A 1 12.89 -13.85 -25.73
CA MET A 1 12.74 -13.33 -27.15
C MET A 1 12.38 -11.85 -27.07
N ASN A 2 13.07 -11.00 -27.79
CA ASN A 2 12.78 -9.55 -27.77
C ASN A 2 11.36 -9.26 -28.26
N ALA A 3 10.79 -8.14 -27.80
CA ALA A 3 9.49 -7.66 -28.29
C ALA A 3 9.57 -7.43 -29.82
N GLN A 4 8.57 -7.88 -30.54
CA GLN A 4 8.53 -7.80 -32.00
C GLN A 4 7.64 -6.62 -32.42
N PRO A 5 8.23 -5.51 -32.92
CA PRO A 5 7.47 -4.40 -33.48
C PRO A 5 6.99 -4.73 -34.90
N PHE A 6 5.79 -4.27 -35.23
CA PHE A 6 5.21 -4.30 -36.57
C PHE A 6 4.63 -2.92 -36.89
N THR A 7 4.85 -2.45 -38.10
CA THR A 7 4.20 -1.24 -38.65
C THR A 7 3.86 -1.52 -40.11
N SER A 8 2.60 -1.33 -40.54
CA SER A 8 2.17 -1.57 -41.90
C SER A 8 2.89 -0.67 -42.93
N GLU A 9 3.31 0.51 -42.51
CA GLU A 9 4.10 1.47 -43.32
C GLU A 9 5.49 0.92 -43.75
N SER A 10 5.99 -0.12 -43.06
CA SER A 10 7.26 -0.79 -43.41
C SER A 10 7.10 -1.75 -44.62
N TYR A 11 5.90 -1.88 -45.12
CA TYR A 11 5.56 -2.82 -46.22
C TYR A 11 4.81 -2.05 -47.31
N SER A 12 4.98 -2.47 -48.59
CA SER A 12 4.28 -1.87 -49.73
C SER A 12 3.13 -2.76 -50.21
N GLY A 13 1.97 -2.17 -50.46
CA GLY A 13 0.80 -2.84 -51.02
C GLY A 13 0.30 -4.05 -50.23
N ASP A 14 -0.05 -5.16 -50.93
CA ASP A 14 -0.64 -6.37 -50.34
C ASP A 14 0.27 -7.06 -49.30
N ALA A 15 1.58 -6.77 -49.31
CA ALA A 15 2.52 -7.31 -48.33
C ALA A 15 2.27 -6.79 -46.92
N GLY A 16 1.80 -5.55 -46.76
CA GLY A 16 1.42 -4.96 -45.47
C GLY A 16 0.21 -5.63 -44.87
N GLU A 17 -0.80 -5.91 -45.68
CA GLU A 17 -2.02 -6.62 -45.24
C GLU A 17 -1.68 -8.08 -44.84
N ALA A 18 -0.86 -8.79 -45.62
CA ALA A 18 -0.44 -10.17 -45.29
C ALA A 18 0.34 -10.21 -43.97
N ALA A 19 1.25 -9.25 -43.74
CA ALA A 19 2.03 -9.16 -42.50
C ALA A 19 1.15 -8.79 -41.31
N TRP A 20 0.16 -7.92 -41.49
CA TRP A 20 -0.83 -7.61 -40.47
C TRP A 20 -1.70 -8.82 -40.09
N GLN A 21 -2.16 -9.57 -41.06
CA GLN A 21 -2.87 -10.83 -40.84
C GLN A 21 -2.04 -11.83 -40.03
N ASP A 22 -0.73 -11.89 -40.25
CA ASP A 22 0.17 -12.77 -39.48
C ASP A 22 0.30 -12.32 -38.01
N VAL A 23 0.39 -11.03 -37.75
CA VAL A 23 0.35 -10.47 -36.40
C VAL A 23 -0.95 -10.84 -35.69
N LEU A 24 -2.10 -10.63 -36.33
CA LEU A 24 -3.40 -10.96 -35.78
C LEU A 24 -3.56 -12.45 -35.52
N ARG A 25 -3.10 -13.33 -36.45
CA ARG A 25 -3.10 -14.78 -36.26
C ARG A 25 -2.33 -15.21 -35.00
N GLY A 26 -1.23 -14.51 -34.69
CA GLY A 26 -0.48 -14.73 -33.45
C GLY A 26 -1.34 -14.59 -32.19
N PHE A 27 -2.38 -13.76 -32.22
CA PHE A 27 -3.38 -13.57 -31.16
C PHE A 27 -4.64 -14.42 -31.36
N GLY A 28 -4.77 -15.15 -32.44
CA GLY A 28 -5.98 -15.91 -32.78
C GLY A 28 -7.10 -15.04 -33.36
N LEU A 29 -6.73 -13.95 -34.00
CA LEU A 29 -7.62 -13.02 -34.67
C LEU A 29 -7.38 -13.00 -36.18
N GLN A 30 -8.36 -12.54 -36.95
CA GLN A 30 -8.27 -12.28 -38.37
C GLN A 30 -9.00 -10.97 -38.70
N SER A 31 -8.39 -10.13 -39.56
CA SER A 31 -9.09 -8.98 -40.15
C SER A 31 -10.05 -9.44 -41.25
N LEU A 32 -11.21 -8.85 -41.27
CA LEU A 32 -12.23 -9.04 -42.34
C LEU A 32 -12.11 -7.98 -43.47
N GLY A 33 -11.01 -7.19 -43.47
CA GLY A 33 -10.73 -6.14 -44.45
C GLY A 33 -11.13 -4.75 -43.98
N ALA A 34 -10.41 -3.74 -44.47
CA ALA A 34 -10.78 -2.34 -44.30
C ALA A 34 -11.95 -1.96 -45.24
N ARG A 35 -12.77 -0.96 -44.85
CA ARG A 35 -13.76 -0.37 -45.73
C ARG A 35 -13.07 0.16 -47.00
N GLN A 36 -13.65 -0.12 -48.17
CA GLN A 36 -13.10 0.26 -49.49
C GLN A 36 -12.56 1.71 -49.50
N GLY A 37 -11.29 1.90 -49.81
CA GLY A 37 -10.71 3.14 -50.25
C GLY A 37 -9.57 3.78 -49.42
N SER A 38 -9.12 3.20 -48.31
CA SER A 38 -7.97 3.72 -47.60
C SER A 38 -6.97 2.61 -47.24
N PRO A 39 -5.66 2.82 -47.40
CA PRO A 39 -4.66 1.89 -46.88
C PRO A 39 -4.83 1.79 -45.37
N ALA A 40 -5.06 0.61 -44.84
CA ALA A 40 -5.20 0.38 -43.42
C ALA A 40 -3.83 0.60 -42.74
N HIS A 41 -3.70 1.70 -42.01
CA HIS A 41 -2.54 1.88 -41.12
C HIS A 41 -2.73 0.97 -39.91
N ALA A 42 -1.77 0.10 -39.67
CA ALA A 42 -1.76 -0.75 -38.52
C ALA A 42 -0.33 -0.83 -37.92
N SER A 43 -0.25 -0.79 -36.61
CA SER A 43 0.98 -1.01 -35.87
C SER A 43 0.73 -1.95 -34.69
N ALA A 44 1.71 -2.75 -34.36
CA ALA A 44 1.64 -3.66 -33.20
C ALA A 44 3.01 -3.83 -32.55
N LEU A 45 2.98 -4.09 -31.26
CA LEU A 45 4.11 -4.52 -30.47
C LEU A 45 3.69 -5.72 -29.65
N SER A 46 4.36 -6.86 -29.78
CA SER A 46 4.01 -8.04 -29.01
C SER A 46 5.23 -8.80 -28.51
N ARG A 47 5.05 -9.54 -27.43
CA ARG A 47 6.07 -10.42 -26.88
C ARG A 47 5.48 -11.78 -26.54
N LEU A 48 6.26 -12.84 -26.76
CA LEU A 48 5.88 -14.21 -26.51
C LEU A 48 6.78 -14.77 -25.40
N SER A 49 6.17 -15.39 -24.38
CA SER A 49 6.90 -16.07 -23.31
C SER A 49 7.33 -17.49 -23.71
N SER A 50 8.20 -18.10 -22.93
CA SER A 50 8.63 -19.50 -23.09
C SER A 50 7.47 -20.49 -22.92
N THR A 51 6.44 -20.11 -22.15
CA THR A 51 5.21 -20.89 -21.94
C THR A 51 4.12 -20.59 -22.97
N GLY A 52 4.41 -19.74 -23.98
CA GLY A 52 3.48 -19.42 -25.06
C GLY A 52 2.48 -18.31 -24.72
N VAL A 53 2.56 -17.65 -23.57
CA VAL A 53 1.76 -16.46 -23.27
C VAL A 53 2.16 -15.34 -24.19
N ARG A 54 1.21 -14.75 -24.90
CA ARG A 54 1.45 -13.62 -25.80
C ARG A 54 0.67 -12.41 -25.33
N LEU A 55 1.36 -11.35 -25.03
CA LEU A 55 0.78 -10.03 -24.76
C LEU A 55 1.25 -9.05 -25.83
N GLY A 56 0.36 -8.19 -26.25
CA GLY A 56 0.69 -7.13 -27.18
C GLY A 56 -0.31 -5.98 -27.13
N LYS A 57 0.14 -4.87 -27.71
CA LYS A 57 -0.72 -3.72 -28.02
C LYS A 57 -0.72 -3.52 -29.54
N PHE A 58 -1.84 -3.13 -30.06
CA PHE A 58 -1.94 -2.74 -31.47
C PHE A 58 -2.78 -1.46 -31.65
N SER A 59 -2.50 -0.77 -32.74
CA SER A 59 -3.32 0.30 -33.26
C SER A 59 -3.66 0.00 -34.72
N ALA A 60 -4.90 0.17 -35.09
CA ALA A 60 -5.36 -0.07 -36.47
C ALA A 60 -6.49 0.87 -36.86
N ASP A 61 -6.55 1.22 -38.16
CA ASP A 61 -7.66 1.98 -38.71
C ASP A 61 -8.99 1.19 -38.67
N ALA A 62 -10.09 1.86 -39.01
CA ALA A 62 -11.43 1.28 -38.98
C ALA A 62 -11.54 -0.02 -39.77
N GLN A 63 -11.86 -1.11 -39.07
CA GLN A 63 -12.01 -2.45 -39.65
C GLN A 63 -12.87 -3.35 -38.77
N SER A 64 -13.04 -4.61 -39.19
CA SER A 64 -13.65 -5.65 -38.40
C SER A 64 -12.65 -6.79 -38.17
N LEU A 65 -12.59 -7.26 -36.91
CA LEU A 65 -11.79 -8.41 -36.51
C LEU A 65 -12.71 -9.57 -36.11
N ARG A 66 -12.35 -10.79 -36.44
CA ARG A 66 -13.04 -11.99 -35.95
C ARG A 66 -12.10 -12.97 -35.28
N SER A 67 -12.65 -13.82 -34.42
CA SER A 67 -11.94 -14.94 -33.82
C SER A 67 -11.60 -16.01 -34.87
N LEU A 68 -10.39 -16.55 -34.78
CA LEU A 68 -10.01 -17.73 -35.55
C LEU A 68 -10.45 -19.02 -34.85
N PRO A 69 -10.89 -20.06 -35.60
CA PRO A 69 -11.20 -21.36 -35.03
C PRO A 69 -10.00 -21.92 -34.27
N SER A 70 -10.21 -22.38 -33.02
CA SER A 70 -9.19 -23.01 -32.21
C SER A 70 -9.73 -24.28 -31.57
N ARG A 71 -8.95 -25.38 -31.64
CA ARG A 71 -9.32 -26.64 -30.99
C ARG A 71 -9.18 -26.62 -29.47
N ALA A 72 -8.50 -25.63 -28.92
CA ALA A 72 -8.13 -25.56 -27.48
C ALA A 72 -9.07 -24.74 -26.62
N GLY A 73 -10.03 -23.99 -27.20
CA GLY A 73 -11.06 -23.25 -26.44
C GLY A 73 -10.55 -22.21 -25.43
N LEU A 74 -9.35 -21.71 -25.61
CA LEU A 74 -8.71 -20.83 -24.62
C LEU A 74 -9.19 -19.38 -24.75
N PRO A 75 -9.32 -18.66 -23.63
CA PRO A 75 -9.83 -17.28 -23.68
C PRO A 75 -8.79 -16.35 -24.32
N LEU A 76 -9.32 -15.39 -25.06
CA LEU A 76 -8.64 -14.20 -25.51
C LEU A 76 -9.17 -13.04 -24.66
N LEU A 77 -8.27 -12.29 -24.06
CA LEU A 77 -8.59 -11.05 -23.40
C LEU A 77 -8.24 -9.90 -24.33
N LEU A 78 -9.20 -8.98 -24.54
CA LEU A 78 -8.99 -7.78 -25.32
C LEU A 78 -9.56 -6.57 -24.57
N MET A 79 -8.79 -5.49 -24.54
CA MET A 79 -9.20 -4.23 -23.92
C MET A 79 -8.96 -3.08 -24.90
N PRO A 80 -10.01 -2.39 -25.39
CA PRO A 80 -9.86 -1.11 -26.07
C PRO A 80 -9.22 -0.09 -25.12
N VAL A 81 -8.17 0.59 -25.57
CA VAL A 81 -7.49 1.66 -24.80
C VAL A 81 -8.00 3.02 -25.23
N GLU A 82 -8.25 3.17 -26.53
CA GLU A 82 -8.81 4.39 -27.10
C GLU A 82 -9.95 4.01 -28.05
N ASN A 83 -10.96 4.85 -28.07
CA ASN A 83 -12.21 4.68 -28.80
C ASN A 83 -13.02 3.45 -28.34
N SER A 84 -14.29 3.44 -28.69
CA SER A 84 -15.17 2.31 -28.45
C SER A 84 -15.16 1.34 -29.63
N THR A 85 -15.45 0.08 -29.34
CA THR A 85 -15.68 -0.96 -30.35
C THR A 85 -17.07 -1.57 -30.16
N VAL A 86 -17.56 -2.29 -31.15
CA VAL A 86 -18.81 -3.05 -31.05
C VAL A 86 -18.47 -4.53 -31.11
N LEU A 87 -18.79 -5.23 -30.03
CA LEU A 87 -18.75 -6.69 -29.97
C LEU A 87 -20.06 -7.23 -30.60
N VAL A 88 -19.94 -8.09 -31.58
CA VAL A 88 -21.04 -8.74 -32.28
C VAL A 88 -20.98 -10.24 -32.01
N VAL A 89 -22.07 -10.81 -31.50
CA VAL A 89 -22.22 -12.25 -31.22
C VAL A 89 -23.56 -12.69 -31.81
N GLY A 90 -23.54 -13.36 -32.97
CA GLY A 90 -24.76 -13.66 -33.70
C GLY A 90 -25.49 -12.37 -34.14
N GLU A 91 -26.69 -12.17 -33.65
CA GLU A 91 -27.51 -10.95 -33.90
C GLU A 91 -27.29 -9.87 -32.85
N ASP A 92 -26.71 -10.21 -31.70
CA ASP A 92 -26.51 -9.29 -30.58
C ASP A 92 -25.30 -8.36 -30.84
N ARG A 93 -25.50 -7.08 -30.48
CA ARG A 93 -24.47 -6.03 -30.60
C ARG A 93 -24.33 -5.30 -29.28
N GLN A 94 -23.11 -5.32 -28.73
CA GLN A 94 -22.77 -4.62 -27.51
C GLN A 94 -21.67 -3.61 -27.77
N ILE A 95 -21.88 -2.36 -27.33
CA ILE A 95 -20.83 -1.33 -27.35
C ILE A 95 -19.89 -1.60 -26.19
N VAL A 96 -18.58 -1.62 -26.48
CA VAL A 96 -17.51 -1.76 -25.51
C VAL A 96 -16.72 -0.47 -25.50
N ALA A 97 -16.75 0.24 -24.38
CA ALA A 97 -16.03 1.48 -24.20
C ALA A 97 -14.51 1.23 -23.96
N ALA A 98 -13.70 2.26 -24.14
CA ALA A 98 -12.30 2.23 -23.75
C ALA A 98 -12.19 1.90 -22.24
N GLY A 99 -11.24 1.04 -21.89
CA GLY A 99 -11.02 0.56 -20.52
C GLY A 99 -11.89 -0.62 -20.10
N GLN A 100 -12.94 -0.96 -20.83
CA GLN A 100 -13.71 -2.18 -20.59
C GLN A 100 -12.99 -3.41 -21.16
N LEU A 101 -13.14 -4.54 -20.50
CA LEU A 101 -12.44 -5.76 -20.83
C LEU A 101 -13.37 -6.77 -21.51
N ILE A 102 -12.96 -7.28 -22.67
CA ILE A 102 -13.63 -8.36 -23.36
C ILE A 102 -12.88 -9.66 -23.05
N LEU A 103 -13.54 -10.62 -22.45
CA LEU A 103 -13.05 -11.99 -22.35
C LEU A 103 -13.86 -12.86 -23.30
N ALA A 104 -13.21 -13.39 -24.33
CA ALA A 104 -13.86 -14.14 -25.37
C ALA A 104 -13.19 -15.50 -25.58
N PRO A 105 -13.95 -16.60 -25.68
CA PRO A 105 -13.40 -17.90 -26.02
C PRO A 105 -12.90 -17.91 -27.46
N ARG A 106 -11.77 -18.55 -27.73
CA ARG A 106 -11.30 -18.79 -29.09
C ARG A 106 -12.16 -19.85 -29.76
N GLY A 107 -12.52 -19.59 -31.00
CA GLY A 107 -13.31 -20.53 -31.81
C GLY A 107 -14.80 -20.35 -31.67
N ALA A 108 -15.30 -19.46 -30.83
CA ALA A 108 -16.68 -18.99 -30.87
C ALA A 108 -16.85 -17.95 -31.98
N ASP A 109 -18.06 -17.90 -32.56
CA ASP A 109 -18.38 -16.96 -33.64
C ASP A 109 -18.71 -15.58 -33.04
N TRP A 110 -17.72 -14.73 -32.98
CA TRP A 110 -17.84 -13.34 -32.55
C TRP A 110 -16.95 -12.43 -33.40
N GLN A 111 -17.32 -11.16 -33.48
CA GLN A 111 -16.61 -10.12 -34.21
C GLN A 111 -16.49 -8.84 -33.41
N LEU A 112 -15.41 -8.10 -33.64
CA LEU A 112 -15.24 -6.74 -33.18
C LEU A 112 -15.30 -5.78 -34.36
N GLN A 113 -16.14 -4.77 -34.29
CA GLN A 113 -16.32 -3.76 -35.32
C GLN A 113 -15.95 -2.38 -34.75
N PHE A 114 -15.06 -1.66 -35.38
CA PHE A 114 -14.70 -0.31 -35.02
C PHE A 114 -14.69 0.61 -36.24
N GLN A 115 -15.35 1.76 -36.07
CA GLN A 115 -15.59 2.72 -37.15
C GLN A 115 -14.53 3.81 -37.20
N ARG A 116 -13.73 3.97 -36.15
CA ARG A 116 -12.57 4.87 -36.02
C ARG A 116 -11.37 4.01 -35.64
N GLY A 117 -10.17 4.58 -35.74
CA GLY A 117 -8.97 3.86 -35.33
C GLY A 117 -9.12 3.30 -33.90
N LEU A 118 -8.69 2.06 -33.69
CA LEU A 118 -8.73 1.37 -32.39
C LEU A 118 -7.32 1.16 -31.87
N ARG A 119 -7.05 1.56 -30.64
CA ARG A 119 -5.89 1.08 -29.87
C ARG A 119 -6.39 0.07 -28.85
N ALA A 120 -5.76 -1.07 -28.79
CA ALA A 120 -6.15 -2.14 -27.88
C ALA A 120 -4.96 -2.93 -27.35
N VAL A 121 -5.14 -3.46 -26.13
CA VAL A 121 -4.25 -4.46 -25.53
C VAL A 121 -4.89 -5.84 -25.71
N VAL A 122 -4.08 -6.82 -26.07
CA VAL A 122 -4.52 -8.20 -26.29
C VAL A 122 -3.62 -9.15 -25.54
N LEU A 123 -4.21 -10.02 -24.71
CA LEU A 123 -3.53 -11.10 -23.99
C LEU A 123 -4.09 -12.44 -24.47
N SER A 124 -3.18 -13.32 -24.87
CA SER A 124 -3.50 -14.68 -25.29
C SER A 124 -2.66 -15.66 -24.45
N VAL A 125 -3.34 -16.58 -23.78
CA VAL A 125 -2.72 -17.53 -22.85
C VAL A 125 -3.00 -18.96 -23.35
N PRO A 126 -1.99 -19.77 -23.69
CA PRO A 126 -2.19 -21.16 -24.09
C PRO A 126 -2.38 -22.08 -22.87
N ALA A 127 -2.91 -23.28 -23.09
CA ALA A 127 -3.18 -24.24 -22.01
C ALA A 127 -1.93 -24.62 -21.22
N GLU A 128 -0.81 -24.69 -21.88
CA GLU A 128 0.50 -25.04 -21.31
C GLU A 128 0.98 -24.02 -20.26
N ALA A 129 0.56 -22.76 -20.39
CA ALA A 129 0.91 -21.70 -19.45
C ALA A 129 0.25 -21.86 -18.07
N PHE A 130 -0.82 -22.62 -17.98
CA PHE A 130 -1.51 -22.87 -16.72
C PHE A 130 -0.86 -24.00 -15.87
N ARG A 131 0.33 -24.47 -16.23
CA ARG A 131 1.14 -25.42 -15.46
C ARG A 131 0.38 -26.63 -14.92
N GLY A 132 -0.37 -27.29 -15.80
CA GLY A 132 -1.15 -28.48 -15.43
C GLY A 132 -2.45 -28.21 -14.66
N ARG A 133 -2.78 -26.95 -14.36
CA ARG A 133 -4.13 -26.60 -13.90
C ARG A 133 -5.10 -26.74 -15.06
N LYS A 134 -6.20 -27.41 -14.82
CA LYS A 134 -7.27 -27.53 -15.82
C LYS A 134 -8.07 -26.23 -15.87
N VAL A 135 -8.01 -25.59 -17.01
CA VAL A 135 -8.89 -24.46 -17.32
C VAL A 135 -10.31 -25.02 -17.48
N PRO A 136 -11.33 -24.40 -16.84
CA PRO A 136 -12.72 -24.77 -17.12
C PRO A 136 -12.97 -24.76 -18.62
N PRO A 137 -13.79 -25.68 -19.17
CA PRO A 137 -14.10 -25.69 -20.57
C PRO A 137 -14.89 -24.44 -20.95
N LEU A 138 -14.19 -23.41 -21.41
CA LEU A 138 -14.77 -22.12 -21.84
C LEU A 138 -15.40 -22.21 -23.24
N ALA A 139 -15.31 -23.39 -23.91
CA ALA A 139 -15.85 -23.60 -25.23
C ALA A 139 -17.38 -23.41 -25.31
N ALA A 140 -18.09 -23.46 -24.18
CA ALA A 140 -19.52 -23.22 -24.10
C ALA A 140 -19.90 -21.81 -23.63
N VAL A 141 -18.92 -20.95 -23.34
CA VAL A 141 -19.14 -19.60 -22.79
C VAL A 141 -19.16 -18.58 -23.92
N GLN A 142 -20.20 -17.74 -23.97
CA GLN A 142 -20.22 -16.61 -24.90
C GLN A 142 -19.23 -15.52 -24.49
N PRO A 143 -18.73 -14.68 -25.42
CA PRO A 143 -17.95 -13.51 -25.09
C PRO A 143 -18.65 -12.63 -24.06
N ARG A 144 -17.90 -12.13 -23.10
CA ARG A 144 -18.43 -11.28 -22.03
C ARG A 144 -17.62 -9.98 -21.92
N VAL A 145 -18.34 -8.90 -21.70
CA VAL A 145 -17.76 -7.57 -21.40
C VAL A 145 -17.83 -7.33 -19.91
N PHE A 146 -16.71 -6.97 -19.32
CA PHE A 146 -16.59 -6.57 -17.92
C PHE A 146 -16.41 -5.06 -17.83
N GLY A 147 -17.01 -4.45 -16.82
CA GLY A 147 -16.75 -3.07 -16.42
C GLY A 147 -15.33 -2.91 -15.85
N ALA A 148 -14.95 -1.65 -15.61
CA ALA A 148 -13.67 -1.33 -14.95
C ALA A 148 -13.83 -1.44 -13.43
N GLU A 149 -14.13 -2.64 -12.93
CA GLU A 149 -14.36 -2.92 -11.50
C GLU A 149 -13.91 -4.34 -11.13
N GLY A 150 -13.57 -4.54 -9.86
CA GLY A 150 -13.19 -5.84 -9.31
C GLY A 150 -11.97 -6.47 -9.98
N LEU A 151 -11.97 -7.81 -10.08
CA LEU A 151 -10.86 -8.56 -10.64
C LEU A 151 -10.62 -8.22 -12.13
N ALA A 152 -11.68 -7.91 -12.89
CA ALA A 152 -11.56 -7.57 -14.30
C ALA A 152 -10.74 -6.28 -14.51
N ASP A 153 -10.93 -5.29 -13.67
CA ASP A 153 -10.15 -4.04 -13.71
C ASP A 153 -8.66 -4.30 -13.40
N ILE A 154 -8.37 -5.11 -12.37
CA ILE A 154 -6.99 -5.50 -12.04
C ILE A 154 -6.32 -6.20 -13.22
N VAL A 155 -7.00 -7.15 -13.84
CA VAL A 155 -6.50 -7.87 -15.02
C VAL A 155 -6.24 -6.91 -16.18
N GLY A 156 -7.18 -6.02 -16.48
CA GLY A 156 -7.07 -5.03 -17.53
C GLY A 156 -5.91 -4.06 -17.34
N ARG A 157 -5.79 -3.48 -16.16
CA ARG A 157 -4.69 -2.55 -15.82
C ARG A 157 -3.32 -3.24 -15.84
N THR A 158 -3.24 -4.47 -15.31
CA THR A 158 -2.00 -5.26 -15.36
C THR A 158 -1.59 -5.55 -16.80
N ALA A 159 -2.53 -5.93 -17.66
CA ALA A 159 -2.26 -6.18 -19.07
C ALA A 159 -1.82 -4.90 -19.80
N LEU A 160 -2.45 -3.75 -19.52
CA LEU A 160 -2.10 -2.46 -20.10
C LEU A 160 -0.70 -2.02 -19.67
N ALA A 161 -0.43 -1.97 -18.37
CA ALA A 161 0.86 -1.57 -17.84
C ALA A 161 2.01 -2.46 -18.37
N THR A 162 1.76 -3.77 -18.45
CA THR A 162 2.73 -4.70 -19.04
C THR A 162 2.94 -4.44 -20.53
N ALA A 163 1.86 -4.18 -21.28
CA ALA A 163 1.96 -3.90 -22.72
C ALA A 163 2.74 -2.60 -23.03
N GLU A 164 2.66 -1.63 -22.13
CA GLU A 164 3.45 -0.39 -22.20
C GLU A 164 4.93 -0.61 -21.88
N ALA A 165 5.22 -1.57 -21.00
CA ALA A 165 6.57 -1.90 -20.57
C ALA A 165 7.28 -2.93 -21.45
N LEU A 166 6.64 -3.54 -22.44
CA LEU A 166 7.15 -4.70 -23.19
C LEU A 166 8.60 -4.58 -23.71
N ASN A 167 9.01 -3.38 -24.15
CA ASN A 167 10.35 -3.11 -24.66
C ASN A 167 11.40 -2.94 -23.55
N ARG A 168 10.97 -2.72 -22.32
CA ARG A 168 11.85 -2.41 -21.18
C ARG A 168 12.07 -3.61 -20.26
N LEU A 169 11.19 -4.62 -20.31
CA LEU A 169 11.30 -5.81 -19.51
C LEU A 169 12.45 -6.70 -19.97
N SER A 170 13.30 -7.12 -19.06
CA SER A 170 14.25 -8.22 -19.28
C SER A 170 13.52 -9.54 -19.58
N GLU A 171 14.24 -10.57 -20.01
CA GLU A 171 13.63 -11.89 -20.26
C GLU A 171 13.04 -12.49 -18.99
N ALA A 172 13.74 -12.38 -17.86
CA ALA A 172 13.30 -12.94 -16.59
C ALA A 172 12.06 -12.21 -16.05
N GLU A 173 12.03 -10.88 -16.14
CA GLU A 173 10.86 -10.07 -15.74
C GLU A 173 9.65 -10.39 -16.62
N TRP A 174 9.88 -10.53 -17.95
CA TRP A 174 8.80 -10.88 -18.87
C TRP A 174 8.20 -12.26 -18.54
N GLU A 175 9.02 -13.27 -18.30
CA GLU A 175 8.53 -14.61 -17.95
C GLU A 175 7.73 -14.60 -16.63
N ALA A 176 8.17 -13.83 -15.63
CA ALA A 176 7.45 -13.67 -14.36
C ALA A 176 6.09 -12.99 -14.54
N VAL A 177 6.05 -11.90 -15.32
CA VAL A 177 4.82 -11.15 -15.58
C VAL A 177 3.86 -11.97 -16.45
N ALA A 178 4.37 -12.67 -17.46
CA ALA A 178 3.56 -13.55 -18.30
C ALA A 178 2.88 -14.67 -17.50
N GLN A 179 3.60 -15.24 -16.52
CA GLN A 179 3.04 -16.22 -15.61
C GLN A 179 1.95 -15.63 -14.72
N SER A 180 2.18 -14.44 -14.14
CA SER A 180 1.19 -13.74 -13.32
C SER A 180 -0.07 -13.38 -14.11
N ALA A 181 0.08 -12.95 -15.35
CA ALA A 181 -1.04 -12.67 -16.25
C ALA A 181 -1.89 -13.92 -16.54
N ALA A 182 -1.25 -15.09 -16.69
CA ALA A 182 -1.97 -16.35 -16.85
C ALA A 182 -2.80 -16.72 -15.61
N GLU A 183 -2.24 -16.54 -14.40
CA GLU A 183 -2.95 -16.80 -13.14
C GLU A 183 -4.16 -15.86 -12.95
N LEU A 184 -4.00 -14.58 -13.23
CA LEU A 184 -5.08 -13.59 -13.16
C LEU A 184 -6.20 -13.92 -14.16
N LEU A 185 -5.84 -14.34 -15.38
CA LEU A 185 -6.84 -14.73 -16.38
C LEU A 185 -7.57 -16.01 -15.96
N LEU A 186 -6.90 -16.95 -15.30
CA LEU A 186 -7.51 -18.16 -14.77
C LEU A 186 -8.55 -17.82 -13.69
N ALA A 187 -8.20 -16.92 -12.77
CA ALA A 187 -9.11 -16.44 -11.72
C ALA A 187 -10.34 -15.76 -12.31
N LEU A 188 -10.16 -14.85 -13.29
CA LEU A 188 -11.27 -14.17 -13.98
C LEU A 188 -12.17 -15.17 -14.75
N SER A 189 -11.57 -16.22 -15.33
CA SER A 189 -12.32 -17.27 -16.03
C SER A 189 -13.17 -18.11 -15.07
N GLY A 190 -12.74 -18.27 -13.81
CA GLY A 190 -13.49 -18.93 -12.75
C GLY A 190 -14.79 -18.20 -12.39
N GLU A 191 -14.77 -16.87 -12.34
CA GLU A 191 -15.96 -16.04 -12.09
C GLU A 191 -17.01 -16.20 -13.21
N LEU A 192 -16.59 -16.37 -14.45
CA LEU A 192 -17.49 -16.62 -15.58
C LEU A 192 -18.30 -17.90 -15.44
N VAL A 193 -17.64 -18.96 -14.95
CA VAL A 193 -18.29 -20.28 -14.79
C VAL A 193 -19.25 -20.26 -13.59
N ALA A 194 -18.95 -19.52 -12.54
CA ALA A 194 -19.81 -19.38 -11.36
C ALA A 194 -21.12 -18.61 -11.64
N ALA A 195 -21.13 -17.74 -12.66
CA ALA A 195 -22.27 -16.88 -12.97
C ALA A 195 -23.32 -17.54 -13.89
N THR A 196 -23.08 -18.75 -14.42
CA THR A 196 -24.03 -19.45 -15.28
C THR A 196 -24.81 -20.48 -14.48
N SER A 197 -26.17 -20.42 -14.54
CA SER A 197 -27.12 -21.23 -13.73
C SER A 197 -27.32 -22.67 -14.23
N ASP A 198 -26.38 -23.26 -14.98
CA ASP A 198 -26.49 -24.62 -15.53
C ASP A 198 -25.88 -25.65 -14.55
N PRO A 199 -26.45 -26.87 -14.41
CA PRO A 199 -25.92 -27.94 -13.57
C PRO A 199 -24.46 -28.32 -13.84
N SER A 200 -23.96 -28.15 -15.07
CA SER A 200 -22.57 -28.31 -15.45
C SER A 200 -21.67 -27.24 -14.80
N SER A 201 -22.18 -26.04 -14.65
CA SER A 201 -21.50 -24.90 -14.02
C SER A 201 -21.37 -25.05 -12.51
N SER A 202 -22.40 -25.61 -11.84
CA SER A 202 -22.36 -25.91 -10.42
C SER A 202 -21.28 -26.96 -10.09
N ARG A 203 -21.09 -27.95 -10.98
CA ARG A 203 -20.02 -28.96 -10.87
C ARG A 203 -18.63 -28.36 -11.06
N ALA A 204 -18.47 -27.46 -12.04
CA ALA A 204 -17.20 -26.76 -12.29
C ALA A 204 -16.84 -25.81 -11.13
N ALA A 205 -17.81 -25.07 -10.60
CA ALA A 205 -17.60 -24.21 -9.44
C ALA A 205 -17.19 -24.99 -8.18
N LEU A 206 -17.83 -26.13 -7.94
CA LEU A 206 -17.46 -27.02 -6.85
C LEU A 206 -16.04 -27.59 -7.02
N LEU A 207 -15.66 -27.99 -8.23
CA LEU A 207 -14.32 -28.46 -8.54
C LEU A 207 -13.25 -27.39 -8.28
N GLN A 208 -13.54 -26.11 -8.60
CA GLN A 208 -12.64 -24.97 -8.29
C GLN A 208 -12.50 -24.79 -6.78
N ARG A 209 -13.57 -24.90 -6.00
CA ARG A 209 -13.49 -24.85 -4.53
C ARG A 209 -12.65 -25.97 -3.96
N LEU A 210 -12.78 -27.19 -4.52
CA LEU A 210 -11.93 -28.33 -4.15
C LEU A 210 -10.45 -28.06 -4.44
N TYR A 211 -10.12 -27.49 -5.60
CA TYR A 211 -8.74 -27.10 -5.92
C TYR A 211 -8.21 -26.05 -4.94
N ALA A 212 -8.99 -25.03 -4.63
CA ALA A 212 -8.61 -24.01 -3.64
C ALA A 212 -8.45 -24.57 -2.23
N ALA A 213 -9.27 -25.54 -1.82
CA ALA A 213 -9.15 -26.23 -0.54
C ALA A 213 -7.87 -27.07 -0.47
N ILE A 214 -7.53 -27.80 -1.54
CA ILE A 214 -6.30 -28.57 -1.64
C ILE A 214 -5.07 -27.63 -1.58
N GLU A 215 -5.08 -26.51 -2.31
CA GLU A 215 -3.97 -25.55 -2.28
C GLU A 215 -3.72 -24.97 -0.88
N ARG A 216 -4.77 -24.64 -0.15
CA ARG A 216 -4.64 -24.19 1.26
C ARG A 216 -4.02 -25.23 2.18
N SER A 217 -4.23 -26.49 1.89
CA SER A 217 -3.75 -27.63 2.71
C SER A 217 -2.38 -28.16 2.27
N MET A 218 -1.75 -27.60 1.24
CA MET A 218 -0.53 -28.13 0.61
C MET A 218 0.69 -28.28 1.54
N GLY A 219 0.74 -27.55 2.66
CA GLY A 219 1.81 -27.67 3.67
C GLY A 219 1.64 -28.83 4.65
N SER A 220 0.50 -29.52 4.63
CA SER A 220 0.24 -30.68 5.51
C SER A 220 0.75 -31.97 4.87
N GLU A 221 1.41 -32.81 5.67
CA GLU A 221 1.86 -34.16 5.25
C GLU A 221 0.67 -35.05 4.84
N ASP A 222 -0.46 -34.91 5.55
CA ASP A 222 -1.65 -35.74 5.39
C ASP A 222 -2.83 -34.95 4.79
N ILE A 223 -2.76 -34.65 3.48
CA ILE A 223 -3.95 -34.19 2.76
C ILE A 223 -4.79 -35.41 2.40
N SER A 224 -5.86 -35.65 3.16
CA SER A 224 -6.80 -36.72 2.85
C SER A 224 -7.98 -36.23 2.03
N ILE A 225 -8.52 -37.13 1.20
CA ILE A 225 -9.75 -36.84 0.46
C ILE A 225 -10.94 -36.61 1.41
N ALA A 226 -10.89 -37.25 2.60
CA ALA A 226 -11.91 -37.09 3.63
C ALA A 226 -11.95 -35.67 4.19
N ASP A 227 -10.78 -35.07 4.50
CA ASP A 227 -10.69 -33.73 5.05
C ASP A 227 -11.19 -32.68 4.04
N ILE A 228 -10.81 -32.84 2.77
CA ILE A 228 -11.26 -31.95 1.70
C ILE A 228 -12.78 -32.11 1.46
N ALA A 229 -13.29 -33.32 1.49
CA ALA A 229 -14.72 -33.60 1.35
C ALA A 229 -15.53 -32.99 2.52
N GLN A 230 -15.03 -33.14 3.74
CA GLN A 230 -15.64 -32.55 4.93
C GLN A 230 -15.62 -31.04 4.89
N ALA A 231 -14.51 -30.40 4.50
CA ALA A 231 -14.38 -28.95 4.39
C ALA A 231 -15.37 -28.33 3.38
N GLU A 232 -15.71 -29.08 2.31
CA GLU A 232 -16.62 -28.63 1.26
C GLU A 232 -18.07 -29.17 1.41
N GLY A 233 -18.35 -29.92 2.49
CA GLY A 233 -19.69 -30.42 2.80
C GLY A 233 -20.21 -31.47 1.81
N ILE A 234 -19.33 -32.29 1.22
CA ILE A 234 -19.68 -33.32 0.23
C ILE A 234 -19.08 -34.68 0.62
N SER A 235 -19.52 -35.76 -0.05
CA SER A 235 -18.96 -37.08 0.19
C SER A 235 -17.64 -37.32 -0.54
N GLU A 236 -16.72 -38.11 0.04
CA GLU A 236 -15.47 -38.52 -0.60
C GLU A 236 -15.69 -39.15 -1.99
N ARG A 237 -16.71 -39.97 -2.13
CA ARG A 237 -17.10 -40.60 -3.41
C ARG A 237 -17.45 -39.54 -4.46
N TYR A 238 -18.06 -38.42 -4.04
CA TYR A 238 -18.39 -37.35 -4.96
C TYR A 238 -17.15 -36.56 -5.37
N VAL A 239 -16.19 -36.32 -4.44
CA VAL A 239 -14.88 -35.76 -4.78
C VAL A 239 -14.16 -36.64 -5.80
N GLN A 240 -14.09 -37.98 -5.57
CA GLN A 240 -13.48 -38.91 -6.52
C GLN A 240 -14.13 -38.81 -7.90
N LYS A 241 -15.48 -38.82 -7.97
CA LYS A 241 -16.22 -38.70 -9.24
C LYS A 241 -15.98 -37.38 -9.95
N LEU A 242 -15.76 -36.30 -9.20
CA LEU A 242 -15.42 -34.98 -9.78
C LEU A 242 -14.04 -35.03 -10.42
N PHE A 243 -13.04 -35.63 -9.75
CA PHE A 243 -11.69 -35.80 -10.28
C PHE A 243 -11.64 -36.77 -11.47
N GLU A 244 -12.32 -37.90 -11.40
CA GLU A 244 -12.45 -38.81 -12.57
C GLU A 244 -12.96 -38.11 -13.82
N GLY A 245 -13.95 -37.20 -13.66
CA GLY A 245 -14.45 -36.37 -14.74
C GLY A 245 -13.42 -35.40 -15.34
N THR A 246 -12.30 -35.17 -14.65
CA THR A 246 -11.17 -34.39 -15.15
C THR A 246 -10.10 -35.24 -15.84
N GLY A 247 -10.22 -36.61 -15.78
CA GLY A 247 -9.24 -37.56 -16.30
C GLY A 247 -8.02 -37.74 -15.41
N GLU A 248 -8.08 -37.37 -14.15
CA GLU A 248 -7.00 -37.40 -13.18
C GLU A 248 -7.52 -37.85 -11.81
N SER A 249 -6.70 -38.53 -10.99
CA SER A 249 -7.08 -38.87 -9.63
C SER A 249 -6.70 -37.75 -8.66
N PHE A 250 -7.44 -37.63 -7.53
CA PHE A 250 -7.13 -36.72 -6.43
C PHE A 250 -5.66 -36.84 -5.97
N SER A 251 -5.19 -38.07 -5.73
CA SER A 251 -3.83 -38.32 -5.26
C SER A 251 -2.75 -37.93 -6.31
N HIS A 252 -3.06 -38.10 -7.62
CA HIS A 252 -2.18 -37.65 -8.69
C HIS A 252 -2.10 -36.14 -8.71
N TYR A 253 -3.22 -35.44 -8.63
CA TYR A 253 -3.28 -33.99 -8.59
C TYR A 253 -2.47 -33.42 -7.40
N VAL A 254 -2.70 -33.89 -6.17
CA VAL A 254 -1.96 -33.44 -4.97
C VAL A 254 -0.45 -33.64 -5.14
N ARG A 255 -0.04 -34.82 -5.65
CA ARG A 255 1.40 -35.12 -5.89
C ARG A 255 2.00 -34.18 -6.92
N GLU A 256 1.32 -33.93 -8.01
CA GLU A 256 1.78 -33.03 -9.07
C GLU A 256 1.97 -31.60 -8.54
N ARG A 257 1.01 -31.10 -7.75
CA ARG A 257 1.09 -29.78 -7.13
C ARG A 257 2.24 -29.66 -6.13
N ARG A 258 2.49 -30.68 -5.33
CA ARG A 258 3.64 -30.75 -4.41
C ARG A 258 4.98 -30.69 -5.15
N LEU A 259 5.10 -31.40 -6.27
CA LEU A 259 6.30 -31.40 -7.11
C LEU A 259 6.52 -30.02 -7.76
N GLN A 260 5.48 -29.36 -8.23
CA GLN A 260 5.55 -28.02 -8.80
C GLN A 260 5.97 -26.97 -7.78
N ARG A 261 5.45 -27.05 -6.55
CA ARG A 261 5.87 -26.18 -5.44
C ARG A 261 7.35 -26.39 -5.13
N ALA A 262 7.79 -27.63 -5.01
CA ALA A 262 9.19 -27.96 -4.77
C ALA A 262 10.12 -27.44 -5.90
N TRP A 263 9.68 -27.49 -7.15
CA TRP A 263 10.42 -26.87 -8.27
C TRP A 263 10.60 -25.37 -8.04
N HIS A 264 9.55 -24.67 -7.63
CA HIS A 264 9.56 -23.22 -7.40
C HIS A 264 10.53 -22.86 -6.27
N ASP A 265 10.44 -23.57 -5.13
CA ASP A 265 11.31 -23.36 -3.97
C ASP A 265 12.78 -23.67 -4.32
N LEU A 266 13.05 -24.71 -5.10
CA LEU A 266 14.41 -25.05 -5.54
C LEU A 266 15.01 -24.05 -6.53
N ALA A 267 14.18 -23.40 -7.33
CA ALA A 267 14.60 -22.37 -8.28
C ALA A 267 14.72 -20.96 -7.64
N ASN A 268 14.18 -20.78 -6.44
CA ASN A 268 14.19 -19.48 -5.74
C ASN A 268 15.56 -19.20 -5.11
N PRO A 269 16.24 -18.07 -5.45
CA PRO A 269 17.51 -17.67 -4.85
C PRO A 269 17.48 -17.53 -3.32
N ALA A 270 16.37 -17.06 -2.78
CA ALA A 270 16.20 -16.91 -1.33
C ALA A 270 16.26 -18.24 -0.57
N GLU A 271 15.93 -19.35 -1.25
CA GLU A 271 15.91 -20.70 -0.71
C GLU A 271 17.21 -21.49 -1.02
N ALA A 272 18.22 -20.85 -1.61
CA ALA A 272 19.44 -21.52 -2.05
C ALA A 272 20.21 -22.23 -0.91
N ALA A 273 20.15 -21.69 0.31
CA ALA A 273 20.80 -22.25 1.49
C ALA A 273 19.96 -23.34 2.19
N VAL A 274 18.66 -23.47 1.87
CA VAL A 274 17.78 -24.44 2.53
C VAL A 274 18.07 -25.87 2.01
N PRO A 275 18.26 -26.88 2.89
CA PRO A 275 18.47 -28.25 2.47
C PRO A 275 17.33 -28.78 1.57
N ILE A 276 17.68 -29.54 0.53
CA ILE A 276 16.70 -30.10 -0.42
C ILE A 276 15.69 -31.01 0.31
N ALA A 277 16.14 -31.74 1.34
CA ALA A 277 15.28 -32.56 2.16
C ALA A 277 14.23 -31.72 2.92
N GLU A 278 14.62 -30.56 3.41
CA GLU A 278 13.70 -29.64 4.11
C GLU A 278 12.66 -29.07 3.14
N ILE A 279 13.06 -28.71 1.92
CA ILE A 279 12.10 -28.29 0.88
C ILE A 279 11.12 -29.43 0.58
N ALA A 280 11.61 -30.67 0.47
CA ALA A 280 10.74 -31.83 0.25
C ALA A 280 9.70 -31.98 1.38
N TYR A 281 10.12 -31.88 2.64
CA TYR A 281 9.21 -31.97 3.80
C TYR A 281 8.21 -30.81 3.82
N ARG A 282 8.64 -29.57 3.59
CA ARG A 282 7.74 -28.40 3.49
C ARG A 282 6.70 -28.54 2.37
N CYS A 283 7.05 -29.25 1.31
CA CYS A 283 6.13 -29.56 0.21
C CYS A 283 5.25 -30.81 0.50
N GLY A 284 5.31 -31.37 1.70
CA GLY A 284 4.47 -32.48 2.12
C GLY A 284 4.93 -33.87 1.66
N PHE A 285 6.22 -34.07 1.37
CA PHE A 285 6.79 -35.39 1.10
C PHE A 285 7.40 -35.96 2.38
N ALA A 286 6.95 -37.14 2.82
CA ALA A 286 7.45 -37.83 3.99
C ALA A 286 8.90 -38.38 3.83
N ASP A 287 9.36 -38.58 2.59
CA ASP A 287 10.67 -39.17 2.29
C ASP A 287 11.36 -38.38 1.16
N ALA A 288 12.56 -37.84 1.46
CA ALA A 288 13.36 -37.08 0.53
C ALA A 288 13.93 -37.90 -0.64
N ALA A 289 14.16 -39.22 -0.44
CA ALA A 289 14.63 -40.11 -1.49
C ALA A 289 13.48 -40.43 -2.48
N HIS A 290 12.29 -40.64 -1.95
CA HIS A 290 11.07 -40.81 -2.75
C HIS A 290 10.74 -39.54 -3.55
N PHE A 291 10.80 -38.36 -2.88
CA PHE A 291 10.66 -37.08 -3.53
C PHE A 291 11.65 -36.91 -4.70
N SER A 292 12.94 -37.15 -4.48
CA SER A 292 13.97 -36.96 -5.52
C SER A 292 13.74 -37.83 -6.75
N ARG A 293 13.21 -39.05 -6.56
CA ARG A 293 12.85 -39.98 -7.64
C ARG A 293 11.66 -39.46 -8.44
N LEU A 294 10.57 -39.08 -7.76
CA LEU A 294 9.37 -38.53 -8.40
C LEU A 294 9.67 -37.21 -9.11
N PHE A 295 10.50 -36.35 -8.50
CA PHE A 295 10.91 -35.07 -9.08
C PHE A 295 11.69 -35.31 -10.40
N ARG A 296 12.66 -36.25 -10.42
CA ARG A 296 13.39 -36.60 -11.61
C ARG A 296 12.51 -37.22 -12.70
N GLU A 297 11.59 -38.09 -12.32
CA GLU A 297 10.60 -38.68 -13.22
C GLU A 297 9.74 -37.61 -13.90
N ARG A 298 9.31 -36.60 -13.12
CA ARG A 298 8.43 -35.54 -13.60
C ARG A 298 9.13 -34.48 -14.44
N PHE A 299 10.33 -34.06 -14.05
CA PHE A 299 11.02 -32.92 -14.64
C PHE A 299 12.27 -33.28 -15.45
N GLY A 300 12.63 -34.57 -15.55
CA GLY A 300 13.75 -35.06 -16.31
C GLY A 300 15.14 -34.82 -15.69
N LEU A 301 15.20 -34.12 -14.54
CA LEU A 301 16.45 -33.82 -13.84
C LEU A 301 16.23 -33.88 -12.30
N PRO A 302 17.29 -34.25 -11.54
CA PRO A 302 17.19 -34.33 -10.09
C PRO A 302 17.13 -32.92 -9.45
N PRO A 303 16.55 -32.79 -8.24
CA PRO A 303 16.41 -31.48 -7.51
C PRO A 303 17.74 -30.72 -7.37
N ARG A 304 18.84 -31.45 -7.09
CA ARG A 304 20.17 -30.86 -6.93
C ARG A 304 20.69 -30.24 -8.24
N GLU A 305 20.39 -30.85 -9.37
CA GLU A 305 20.79 -30.37 -10.69
C GLU A 305 20.00 -29.12 -11.08
N LEU A 306 18.70 -29.05 -10.77
CA LEU A 306 17.91 -27.82 -10.95
C LEU A 306 18.52 -26.66 -10.19
N ARG A 307 18.79 -26.84 -8.90
CA ARG A 307 19.38 -25.81 -8.04
C ARG A 307 20.72 -25.32 -8.56
N ARG A 308 21.59 -26.25 -9.05
CA ARG A 308 22.88 -25.89 -9.63
C ARG A 308 22.72 -25.05 -10.88
N ARG A 309 21.83 -25.45 -11.79
CA ARG A 309 21.57 -24.74 -13.06
C ARG A 309 21.03 -23.33 -12.82
N GLU A 310 20.13 -23.17 -11.86
CA GLU A 310 19.59 -21.85 -11.53
C GLU A 310 20.64 -20.95 -10.87
N ALA A 311 21.51 -21.48 -10.02
CA ALA A 311 22.65 -20.75 -9.47
C ALA A 311 23.64 -20.32 -10.59
N GLU A 312 23.93 -21.19 -11.56
CA GLU A 312 24.79 -20.87 -12.72
C GLU A 312 24.13 -19.80 -13.63
N ARG A 313 22.82 -19.90 -13.90
CA ARG A 313 22.07 -18.86 -14.66
C ARG A 313 22.16 -17.50 -14.01
N GLN A 314 22.04 -17.44 -12.69
CA GLN A 314 22.15 -16.20 -11.93
C GLN A 314 23.57 -15.62 -12.00
N THR A 315 24.59 -16.45 -11.91
CA THR A 315 26.00 -16.03 -12.05
C THR A 315 26.31 -15.50 -13.46
N HIS A 316 25.78 -16.12 -14.49
CA HIS A 316 25.92 -15.66 -15.89
C HIS A 316 25.09 -14.40 -16.18
N SER A 317 23.93 -14.25 -15.59
CA SER A 317 23.12 -13.02 -15.69
C SER A 317 23.80 -11.84 -14.98
N ALA A 318 24.45 -12.07 -13.85
CA ALA A 318 25.22 -11.06 -13.13
C ALA A 318 26.47 -10.61 -13.89
N VAL A 319 27.08 -11.50 -14.69
CA VAL A 319 28.26 -11.18 -15.54
C VAL A 319 27.83 -10.50 -16.86
N ALA A 320 26.65 -10.79 -17.39
CA ALA A 320 26.13 -10.18 -18.61
C ALA A 320 25.47 -8.81 -18.38
N SER A 321 25.06 -8.49 -17.17
CA SER A 321 24.46 -7.23 -16.75
C SER A 321 25.46 -6.28 -16.09
N GLY A 322 26.74 -6.32 -16.49
CA GLY A 322 27.79 -5.45 -16.01
C GLY A 322 27.51 -3.95 -16.20
N GLN A 323 26.48 -3.45 -15.61
CA GLN A 323 26.21 -2.05 -15.25
C GLN A 323 24.79 -1.94 -14.68
N ARG A 324 24.72 -1.98 -13.38
CA ARG A 324 23.78 -1.38 -12.41
C ARG A 324 23.66 -2.30 -11.20
N GLY A 325 24.70 -2.25 -10.37
CA GLY A 325 24.67 -2.84 -9.03
C GLY A 325 23.64 -2.12 -8.15
N TRP A 326 22.76 -2.87 -7.58
CA TRP A 326 21.78 -2.51 -6.55
C TRP A 326 22.02 -3.31 -5.29
N PRO A 327 21.59 -2.98 -4.22
CA PRO A 327 21.70 -2.02 -3.12
C PRO A 327 22.67 -2.43 -2.01
N GLN A 328 23.60 -3.34 -2.23
CA GLN A 328 24.69 -3.60 -1.28
C GLN A 328 25.59 -2.36 -1.10
N GLU A 329 25.65 -1.46 -2.10
CA GLU A 329 26.37 -0.21 -1.98
C GLU A 329 25.63 0.81 -1.10
N ALA A 330 24.30 0.88 -1.12
CA ALA A 330 23.53 1.74 -0.21
C ALA A 330 23.66 1.26 1.25
N LEU A 331 23.56 -0.05 1.48
CA LEU A 331 23.85 -0.68 2.77
C LEU A 331 25.34 -0.58 3.15
N ALA A 332 26.24 -0.68 2.18
CA ALA A 332 27.69 -0.49 2.39
C ALA A 332 28.04 0.98 2.62
N GLN A 333 27.34 1.93 1.98
CA GLN A 333 27.51 3.37 2.25
C GLN A 333 26.94 3.76 3.60
N LEU A 334 25.80 3.19 4.01
CA LEU A 334 25.28 3.34 5.37
C LEU A 334 26.27 2.77 6.40
N ARG A 335 26.80 1.55 6.12
CA ARG A 335 27.83 0.91 6.95
C ARG A 335 29.20 1.60 6.87
N ALA A 336 29.55 2.17 5.70
CA ALA A 336 30.79 2.92 5.52
C ALA A 336 30.73 4.31 6.16
N ARG A 337 29.56 4.97 6.22
CA ARG A 337 29.32 6.18 7.03
C ARG A 337 29.34 5.86 8.52
N GLN A 338 28.88 4.67 8.92
CA GLN A 338 29.05 4.15 10.28
C GLN A 338 30.52 3.78 10.62
N ALA A 339 31.33 3.38 9.62
CA ALA A 339 32.74 3.02 9.78
C ALA A 339 33.72 4.18 9.61
N ALA A 340 33.35 5.26 8.94
CA ALA A 340 34.11 6.52 8.90
C ALA A 340 33.80 7.30 10.19
N GLY A 341 34.49 6.93 11.25
CA GLY A 341 34.20 7.27 12.62
C GLY A 341 33.87 8.73 12.91
N PRO A 342 32.85 8.92 13.76
CA PRO A 342 32.52 10.21 14.31
C PRO A 342 33.60 10.66 15.32
N ALA A 343 33.74 11.95 15.43
CA ALA A 343 34.28 12.52 16.63
C ALA A 343 33.50 12.00 17.85
N ARG A 344 34.16 11.19 18.66
CA ARG A 344 33.79 10.70 19.99
C ARG A 344 32.32 10.35 20.22
N ARG A 345 32.00 9.05 20.15
CA ARG A 345 30.83 8.45 20.79
C ARG A 345 30.76 8.86 22.27
N PRO A 346 29.58 9.28 22.78
CA PRO A 346 29.31 9.08 24.18
C PRO A 346 29.14 7.57 24.37
N THR A 347 30.04 6.95 25.09
CA THR A 347 29.90 5.56 25.54
C THR A 347 28.67 5.46 26.42
N LEU A 348 27.69 4.66 26.05
CA LEU A 348 26.67 4.14 26.95
C LEU A 348 27.44 3.38 28.05
N ARG A 349 27.52 3.94 29.26
CA ARG A 349 28.00 3.22 30.41
C ARG A 349 27.02 2.14 30.80
N GLU A 350 27.48 0.91 30.75
CA GLU A 350 26.84 -0.25 31.38
C GLU A 350 27.10 -0.19 32.90
N ASP A 351 26.58 0.78 33.60
CA ASP A 351 26.62 0.76 35.05
C ASP A 351 25.21 1.00 35.57
N GLY A 352 24.58 -0.11 36.01
CA GLY A 352 23.35 -0.10 36.77
C GLY A 352 23.58 0.59 38.12
N GLU A 353 23.20 1.84 38.22
CA GLU A 353 22.96 2.47 39.50
C GLU A 353 21.53 3.05 39.55
N ALA A 354 20.91 2.71 40.67
CA ALA A 354 19.59 3.10 41.07
C ALA A 354 19.37 4.62 40.99
N GLY A 355 18.15 4.99 40.59
CA GLY A 355 17.70 6.35 40.38
C GLY A 355 18.21 7.39 41.38
N VAL A 356 18.89 8.37 40.83
CA VAL A 356 19.17 9.63 41.55
C VAL A 356 17.91 10.46 41.51
N PRO A 357 17.35 10.92 42.64
CA PRO A 357 16.23 11.83 42.65
C PRO A 357 16.65 13.16 42.01
N MET A 358 16.00 13.57 40.94
CA MET A 358 16.23 14.85 40.26
C MET A 358 15.86 16.01 41.20
N THR A 359 16.84 16.72 41.72
CA THR A 359 16.67 17.95 42.52
C THR A 359 16.97 19.23 41.73
N GLY A 360 16.78 19.22 40.39
CA GLY A 360 16.99 20.36 39.51
C GLY A 360 15.72 20.70 38.70
N ALA A 361 15.59 21.96 38.25
CA ALA A 361 14.55 22.34 37.28
C ALA A 361 14.74 21.55 35.98
N PRO A 362 13.64 21.19 35.24
CA PRO A 362 13.72 20.48 33.98
C PRO A 362 14.63 21.21 32.99
N ALA A 363 15.53 20.46 32.32
CA ALA A 363 16.32 21.01 31.24
C ALA A 363 15.42 21.37 30.05
N ARG A 364 15.82 22.40 29.31
CA ARG A 364 15.12 22.84 28.10
C ARG A 364 16.01 22.63 26.89
N HIS A 365 15.49 21.93 25.91
CA HIS A 365 16.15 21.62 24.64
C HIS A 365 15.38 22.28 23.49
N TYR A 366 16.09 22.60 22.43
CA TYR A 366 15.51 23.13 21.21
C TYR A 366 16.05 22.38 20.00
N LEU A 367 15.15 21.85 19.19
CA LEU A 367 15.46 21.09 18.00
C LEU A 367 14.88 21.80 16.78
N PRO A 368 15.68 22.59 16.06
CA PRO A 368 15.20 23.28 14.86
C PRO A 368 15.03 22.30 13.72
N VAL A 369 14.10 22.59 12.82
CA VAL A 369 13.96 21.83 11.59
C VAL A 369 15.12 22.14 10.64
N HIS A 370 15.73 21.10 10.10
CA HIS A 370 16.81 21.14 9.13
C HIS A 370 16.93 19.80 8.42
N ALA A 371 17.47 19.78 7.19
CA ALA A 371 17.65 18.54 6.41
C ALA A 371 18.37 17.41 7.16
N GLN A 372 19.24 17.76 8.13
CA GLN A 372 19.97 16.78 8.97
C GLN A 372 19.21 16.38 10.25
N HIS A 373 18.12 17.06 10.56
CA HIS A 373 17.32 16.83 11.77
C HIS A 373 15.99 16.12 11.48
N VAL A 374 15.75 15.78 10.24
CA VAL A 374 14.52 15.11 9.83
C VAL A 374 14.80 13.77 9.17
N HIS A 375 13.91 12.84 9.39
CA HIS A 375 13.75 11.67 8.55
C HIS A 375 12.39 11.76 7.86
N TRP A 376 12.31 11.25 6.63
CA TRP A 376 11.16 11.51 5.78
C TRP A 376 10.54 10.20 5.29
N GLY A 377 9.30 9.94 5.72
CA GLY A 377 8.50 8.82 5.26
C GLY A 377 8.67 7.51 6.03
N TYR A 378 9.49 7.45 7.09
CA TYR A 378 9.75 6.22 7.82
C TYR A 378 10.15 6.45 9.27
N PHE A 379 9.97 5.42 10.12
CA PHE A 379 10.58 5.29 11.43
C PHE A 379 11.67 4.22 11.39
N SER A 380 12.72 4.39 12.19
CA SER A 380 13.79 3.39 12.26
C SER A 380 14.44 3.34 13.64
N ARG A 381 14.59 2.11 14.14
CA ARG A 381 15.36 1.82 15.35
C ARG A 381 16.89 1.98 15.19
N SER A 382 17.36 2.14 13.94
CA SER A 382 18.77 2.25 13.59
C SER A 382 19.21 3.70 13.34
N LEU A 383 18.29 4.66 13.45
CA LEU A 383 18.66 6.08 13.36
C LEU A 383 19.42 6.49 14.62
N ASP A 384 20.54 7.17 14.42
CA ASP A 384 21.26 7.81 15.53
C ASP A 384 20.40 8.96 16.07
N PRO A 385 20.21 9.05 17.40
CA PRO A 385 19.43 10.14 17.98
C PRO A 385 20.16 11.48 17.81
N LEU A 386 19.38 12.52 17.50
CA LEU A 386 19.89 13.90 17.36
C LEU A 386 20.34 14.48 18.69
N ILE A 387 19.58 14.19 19.73
CA ILE A 387 19.84 14.58 21.12
C ILE A 387 19.40 13.45 22.06
N GLU A 388 19.97 13.43 23.26
CA GLU A 388 19.50 12.62 24.38
C GLU A 388 19.00 13.55 25.48
N ILE A 389 17.79 13.27 26.00
CA ILE A 389 17.13 14.04 27.06
C ILE A 389 16.89 13.18 28.29
N ALA A 390 16.76 13.80 29.46
CA ALA A 390 16.38 13.12 30.69
C ALA A 390 14.85 13.09 30.87
N SER A 391 14.34 12.14 31.65
CA SER A 391 12.95 12.10 32.05
C SER A 391 12.53 13.39 32.77
N GLY A 392 11.45 14.01 32.34
CA GLY A 392 10.93 15.28 32.83
C GLY A 392 11.42 16.52 32.08
N ASP A 393 12.41 16.38 31.18
CA ASP A 393 12.90 17.49 30.37
C ASP A 393 11.83 18.03 29.41
N ILE A 394 12.02 19.28 29.00
CA ILE A 394 11.17 19.98 28.04
C ILE A 394 11.94 20.15 26.73
N VAL A 395 11.32 19.74 25.63
CA VAL A 395 11.91 19.90 24.31
C VAL A 395 10.95 20.70 23.41
N THR A 396 11.48 21.74 22.76
CA THR A 396 10.79 22.48 21.71
C THR A 396 11.28 21.96 20.36
N ILE A 397 10.36 21.49 19.52
CA ILE A 397 10.63 20.82 18.26
C ILE A 397 9.95 21.61 17.15
N GLU A 398 10.71 22.05 16.16
CA GLU A 398 10.15 22.58 14.92
C GLU A 398 9.83 21.43 13.96
N THR A 399 8.66 21.49 13.33
CA THR A 399 8.22 20.51 12.32
C THR A 399 7.82 21.20 11.02
N LEU A 400 7.93 20.48 9.93
CA LEU A 400 7.42 20.90 8.62
C LEU A 400 6.33 19.94 8.16
N THR A 401 5.33 20.49 7.52
CA THR A 401 4.44 19.68 6.71
C THR A 401 5.07 19.38 5.35
N GLN A 402 4.92 18.15 4.88
CA GLN A 402 5.28 17.74 3.51
C GLN A 402 4.50 18.54 2.46
N HIS A 403 3.35 19.05 2.83
CA HIS A 403 2.47 19.89 2.03
C HIS A 403 2.94 21.35 1.88
N ALA A 404 4.02 21.76 2.52
CA ALA A 404 4.61 23.09 2.29
C ALA A 404 4.96 23.32 0.80
N SER A 405 5.21 22.24 0.08
CA SER A 405 5.44 22.27 -1.36
C SER A 405 4.21 22.58 -2.23
N ASP A 406 3.01 22.62 -1.66
CA ASP A 406 1.79 23.00 -2.37
C ASP A 406 1.72 24.50 -2.65
N ASP A 407 2.36 25.32 -1.81
CA ASP A 407 2.57 26.74 -2.04
C ASP A 407 3.96 27.16 -1.54
N PRO A 408 5.01 26.91 -2.36
CA PRO A 408 6.40 27.18 -1.93
C PRO A 408 6.67 28.65 -1.60
N GLU A 409 6.00 29.58 -2.26
CA GLU A 409 6.16 31.03 -2.01
C GLU A 409 5.73 31.37 -0.58
N ARG A 410 4.61 30.80 -0.11
CA ARG A 410 4.06 31.11 1.21
C ARG A 410 4.63 30.25 2.33
N MET A 411 5.03 29.00 2.04
CA MET A 411 5.34 28.02 3.07
C MET A 411 6.81 27.54 3.09
N ILE A 412 7.62 27.86 2.08
CA ILE A 412 9.04 27.46 2.00
C ILE A 412 9.96 28.66 1.90
N GLU A 413 9.73 29.57 0.94
CA GLU A 413 10.66 30.64 0.60
C GLU A 413 10.91 31.58 1.78
N GLY A 414 12.19 31.78 2.12
CA GLY A 414 12.63 32.61 3.23
C GLY A 414 12.68 31.89 4.60
N ASP A 415 12.17 30.66 4.72
CA ASP A 415 12.35 29.82 5.91
C ASP A 415 13.56 28.89 5.72
N PRO A 416 14.73 29.15 6.38
CA PRO A 416 15.95 28.37 6.16
C PRO A 416 15.78 26.87 6.48
N GLY A 417 14.89 26.52 7.42
CA GLY A 417 14.59 25.14 7.74
C GLY A 417 13.86 24.45 6.59
N ALA A 418 12.79 25.06 6.09
CA ALA A 418 12.05 24.55 4.96
C ALA A 418 12.90 24.52 3.68
N GLU A 419 13.62 25.61 3.37
CA GLU A 419 14.54 25.64 2.21
C GLU A 419 15.58 24.52 2.26
N SER A 420 16.14 24.26 3.45
CA SER A 420 17.09 23.16 3.66
C SER A 420 16.48 21.79 3.36
N VAL A 421 15.29 21.51 3.90
CA VAL A 421 14.63 20.20 3.75
C VAL A 421 14.15 19.95 2.34
N PHE A 422 13.56 20.98 1.69
CA PHE A 422 13.06 20.90 0.32
C PHE A 422 14.12 21.18 -0.76
N HIS A 423 15.37 21.45 -0.36
CA HIS A 423 16.47 21.83 -1.27
C HIS A 423 16.17 23.05 -2.14
N TRP A 424 15.37 23.99 -1.61
CA TRP A 424 15.03 25.24 -2.26
C TRP A 424 16.21 26.21 -2.20
N THR A 425 16.57 26.81 -3.34
CA THR A 425 17.63 27.82 -3.41
C THR A 425 17.17 29.05 -4.20
N PRO A 426 17.80 30.21 -4.01
CA PRO A 426 17.47 31.41 -4.80
C PRO A 426 17.62 31.24 -6.32
N THR A 427 18.46 30.30 -6.75
CA THR A 427 18.75 30.04 -8.18
C THR A 427 17.99 28.82 -8.70
N ASP A 428 17.60 27.91 -7.83
CA ASP A 428 16.78 26.76 -8.15
C ASP A 428 15.56 26.75 -7.24
N LYS A 429 14.45 27.24 -7.76
CA LYS A 429 13.17 27.30 -7.05
C LYS A 429 12.31 26.08 -7.29
N THR A 430 12.92 24.98 -7.75
CA THR A 430 12.23 23.69 -7.84
C THR A 430 12.25 23.00 -6.50
N VAL A 431 11.07 22.71 -5.98
CA VAL A 431 10.94 21.90 -4.77
C VAL A 431 11.32 20.46 -5.08
N ASN A 432 12.30 19.93 -4.37
CA ASN A 432 12.57 18.52 -4.43
C ASN A 432 11.54 17.78 -3.56
N ARG A 433 10.44 17.40 -4.16
CA ARG A 433 9.41 16.58 -3.52
C ARG A 433 9.92 15.14 -3.43
N ARG A 434 10.45 14.79 -2.28
CA ARG A 434 10.84 13.42 -1.98
C ARG A 434 9.78 12.83 -1.09
N GLY A 435 8.94 12.00 -1.62
CA GLY A 435 7.87 11.46 -0.81
C GLY A 435 8.25 10.33 0.07
N ALA A 436 9.37 9.74 -0.01
CA ALA A 436 9.74 8.64 0.85
C ALA A 436 11.19 8.74 1.25
N GLY A 437 11.46 9.64 2.14
CA GLY A 437 12.78 9.78 2.72
C GLY A 437 13.86 10.22 1.73
N PRO A 438 15.10 10.28 2.17
CA PRO A 438 16.23 10.45 1.27
C PRO A 438 16.21 9.35 0.20
N LEU A 439 16.57 9.68 -1.04
CA LEU A 439 16.65 8.71 -2.15
C LEU A 439 17.46 7.44 -1.81
N ASP A 440 18.39 7.56 -0.86
CA ASP A 440 19.22 6.50 -0.30
C ASP A 440 18.53 5.69 0.81
N ALA A 441 17.42 6.15 1.38
CA ALA A 441 16.61 5.42 2.36
C ALA A 441 15.46 4.62 1.73
N SER A 442 15.21 4.77 0.44
CA SER A 442 14.29 3.92 -0.32
C SER A 442 14.88 2.51 -0.49
N VAL A 443 15.04 1.80 0.63
CA VAL A 443 15.57 0.42 0.69
C VAL A 443 14.76 -0.55 -0.16
N PHE A 444 13.52 -0.19 -0.51
CA PHE A 444 12.64 -1.03 -1.31
C PHE A 444 12.56 -0.60 -2.78
N GLY A 445 13.36 0.36 -3.22
CA GLY A 445 13.34 0.85 -4.61
C GLY A 445 12.01 1.47 -5.00
N ARG A 446 11.23 1.91 -4.02
CA ARG A 446 9.93 2.55 -4.21
C ARG A 446 10.12 4.06 -4.13
N GLY A 447 9.61 4.77 -5.10
CA GLY A 447 9.51 6.22 -5.06
C GLY A 447 8.54 6.70 -3.98
N ALA A 448 8.45 7.98 -3.83
CA ALA A 448 7.41 8.62 -3.04
C ALA A 448 6.02 8.10 -3.44
N GLY A 449 5.22 7.70 -2.44
CA GLY A 449 3.90 7.11 -2.68
C GLY A 449 3.89 5.63 -3.04
N GLU A 450 5.06 4.99 -3.27
CA GLU A 450 5.14 3.58 -3.64
C GLU A 450 5.56 2.65 -2.49
N GLY A 451 5.30 3.02 -1.23
CA GLY A 451 5.45 2.10 -0.11
C GLY A 451 6.35 2.53 1.03
N PHE A 452 6.70 3.80 1.09
CA PHE A 452 7.05 4.53 2.29
C PHE A 452 6.17 5.76 2.37
N GLY A 453 5.95 6.23 3.61
CA GLY A 453 5.11 7.37 3.87
C GLY A 453 5.69 8.69 3.38
N VAL A 454 4.94 9.73 3.63
CA VAL A 454 5.19 11.08 3.13
C VAL A 454 5.62 12.05 4.24
N HIS A 455 5.50 11.65 5.51
CA HIS A 455 5.61 12.55 6.65
C HIS A 455 7.06 12.97 6.91
N ILE A 456 7.30 14.26 7.06
CA ILE A 456 8.56 14.83 7.53
C ILE A 456 8.55 14.79 9.05
N CYS A 457 9.38 13.94 9.65
CA CYS A 457 9.47 13.79 11.09
C CYS A 457 10.78 14.40 11.61
N THR A 458 10.69 15.30 12.58
CA THR A 458 11.86 15.82 13.28
C THR A 458 12.24 14.90 14.44
N GLY A 459 13.49 14.43 14.44
CA GLY A 459 13.98 13.43 15.38
C GLY A 459 14.94 12.43 14.73
N PRO A 460 15.23 11.28 15.38
CA PRO A 460 14.68 10.86 16.66
C PRO A 460 15.41 11.48 17.87
N ILE A 461 14.72 11.51 18.99
CA ILE A 461 15.22 11.97 20.29
C ILE A 461 15.35 10.74 21.21
N ALA A 462 16.53 10.50 21.76
CA ALA A 462 16.71 9.47 22.77
C ALA A 462 16.29 9.96 24.15
N VAL A 463 15.61 9.11 24.92
CA VAL A 463 15.30 9.36 26.33
C VAL A 463 16.20 8.50 27.20
N HIS A 464 17.00 9.15 28.04
CA HIS A 464 17.99 8.49 28.88
C HIS A 464 17.37 7.38 29.74
N GLY A 465 17.97 6.19 29.68
CA GLY A 465 17.52 5.04 30.45
C GLY A 465 16.22 4.36 29.99
N ALA A 466 15.62 4.80 28.88
CA ALA A 466 14.43 4.14 28.33
C ALA A 466 14.77 2.74 27.82
N GLN A 467 13.96 1.75 28.21
CA GLN A 467 14.14 0.34 27.86
C GLN A 467 12.81 -0.27 27.37
N PRO A 468 12.86 -1.34 26.59
CA PRO A 468 11.65 -2.07 26.17
C PRO A 468 10.77 -2.49 27.35
N GLY A 469 9.49 -2.13 27.28
CA GLY A 469 8.50 -2.35 28.31
C GLY A 469 8.26 -1.17 29.25
N ASP A 470 9.07 -0.11 29.18
CA ASP A 470 8.75 1.18 29.78
C ASP A 470 7.63 1.87 28.98
N VAL A 471 7.08 2.95 29.54
CA VAL A 471 6.11 3.80 28.85
C VAL A 471 6.64 5.23 28.79
N LEU A 472 6.59 5.83 27.59
CA LEU A 472 6.94 7.22 27.39
C LEU A 472 5.68 8.07 27.42
N GLU A 473 5.64 9.05 28.33
CA GLU A 473 4.65 10.09 28.41
C GLU A 473 5.15 11.32 27.65
N VAL A 474 4.37 11.78 26.67
CA VAL A 474 4.64 13.00 25.91
C VAL A 474 3.50 13.97 26.15
N HIS A 475 3.73 14.97 26.98
CA HIS A 475 2.76 16.02 27.31
C HIS A 475 3.00 17.26 26.45
N ILE A 476 1.97 17.68 25.72
CA ILE A 476 2.01 18.80 24.77
C ILE A 476 1.76 20.11 25.52
N LEU A 477 2.81 20.86 25.79
CA LEU A 477 2.72 22.12 26.54
C LEU A 477 2.24 23.27 25.67
N ASP A 478 2.68 23.29 24.42
CA ASP A 478 2.33 24.37 23.48
C ASP A 478 2.45 23.91 22.03
N ILE A 479 1.66 24.54 21.15
CA ILE A 479 1.72 24.36 19.70
C ILE A 479 1.55 25.72 19.04
N GLU A 480 2.54 26.13 18.26
CA GLU A 480 2.53 27.40 17.54
C GLU A 480 2.71 27.16 16.03
N PRO A 481 1.80 27.64 15.16
CA PRO A 481 1.98 27.61 13.73
C PRO A 481 3.20 28.43 13.29
N ARG A 482 3.97 27.91 12.34
CA ARG A 482 5.15 28.58 11.77
C ARG A 482 4.68 29.65 10.80
N ARG A 483 5.18 30.88 11.00
CA ARG A 483 4.81 32.03 10.17
C ARG A 483 5.65 32.08 8.90
N SER A 484 5.04 32.45 7.78
CA SER A 484 5.74 32.71 6.52
C SER A 484 6.85 33.75 6.72
N ARG A 485 7.99 33.50 6.13
CA ARG A 485 9.15 34.40 6.11
C ARG A 485 9.36 35.08 4.75
N HIS A 486 8.52 34.73 3.76
CA HIS A 486 8.53 35.40 2.48
C HIS A 486 8.16 36.89 2.65
N PRO A 487 8.89 37.86 2.05
CA PRO A 487 8.66 39.29 2.29
C PRO A 487 7.22 39.75 2.04
N ALA A 488 6.54 39.19 1.04
CA ALA A 488 5.16 39.57 0.70
C ALA A 488 4.12 39.00 1.68
N HIS A 489 4.48 37.97 2.45
CA HIS A 489 3.58 37.23 3.33
C HIS A 489 4.08 37.15 4.78
N ALA A 490 5.09 37.96 5.11
CA ALA A 490 5.78 37.91 6.40
C ALA A 490 4.80 38.03 7.58
N GLY A 491 4.90 37.06 8.51
CA GLY A 491 4.08 37.01 9.70
C GLY A 491 2.70 36.33 9.54
N GLN A 492 2.23 36.08 8.33
CA GLN A 492 1.03 35.31 8.06
C GLN A 492 1.32 33.78 8.20
N VAL A 493 0.28 33.01 8.43
CA VAL A 493 0.36 31.54 8.53
C VAL A 493 -0.46 30.91 7.41
N PHE A 494 0.09 29.88 6.77
CA PHE A 494 -0.57 29.18 5.69
C PHE A 494 -0.54 27.68 5.89
N GLY A 495 -1.50 27.01 5.26
CA GLY A 495 -1.58 25.56 5.18
C GLY A 495 -2.31 25.12 3.93
N SER A 496 -2.33 23.84 3.67
CA SER A 496 -3.02 23.26 2.54
C SER A 496 -3.77 21.99 2.91
N SER A 497 -4.76 21.62 2.12
CA SER A 497 -5.33 20.28 2.15
C SER A 497 -5.48 19.75 0.73
N VAL A 498 -5.39 18.44 0.59
CA VAL A 498 -5.52 17.76 -0.69
C VAL A 498 -6.71 16.81 -0.65
N ALA A 499 -7.65 17.02 -1.57
CA ALA A 499 -8.61 15.99 -1.89
C ALA A 499 -7.92 14.99 -2.82
N ALA A 500 -7.31 13.97 -2.22
CA ALA A 500 -6.35 13.08 -2.85
C ALA A 500 -6.99 11.79 -3.37
N TRP A 501 -6.31 11.10 -4.27
CA TRP A 501 -6.77 9.83 -4.82
C TRP A 501 -6.77 8.67 -3.78
N TRP A 502 -6.01 8.76 -2.71
CA TRP A 502 -6.07 7.83 -1.58
C TRP A 502 -7.16 8.19 -0.55
N GLY A 503 -7.82 9.33 -0.70
CA GLY A 503 -8.92 9.74 0.15
C GLY A 503 -10.12 8.80 0.03
N TYR A 504 -10.83 8.59 1.13
CA TYR A 504 -12.02 7.74 1.19
C TYR A 504 -13.11 8.17 0.19
N HIS A 505 -13.23 9.49 -0.04
CA HIS A 505 -14.19 10.07 -0.98
C HIS A 505 -13.97 9.67 -2.44
N TYR A 506 -12.74 9.27 -2.78
CA TYR A 506 -12.32 9.16 -4.18
C TYR A 506 -13.03 8.03 -4.93
N SER A 507 -13.10 6.82 -4.33
CA SER A 507 -13.68 5.66 -4.96
C SER A 507 -15.21 5.59 -4.85
N GLU A 508 -15.80 6.19 -3.79
CA GLU A 508 -17.19 5.92 -3.41
C GLU A 508 -18.10 7.14 -3.55
N LEU A 509 -17.57 8.35 -3.42
CA LEU A 509 -18.38 9.53 -3.16
C LEU A 509 -18.32 10.61 -4.24
N LEU A 510 -17.46 10.47 -5.26
CA LEU A 510 -17.40 11.44 -6.35
C LEU A 510 -18.46 11.16 -7.40
N SER A 511 -19.25 12.20 -7.72
CA SER A 511 -20.28 12.13 -8.78
C SER A 511 -19.67 11.98 -10.19
N GLU A 512 -18.40 12.35 -10.34
CA GLU A 512 -17.62 12.22 -11.57
C GLU A 512 -16.37 11.38 -11.25
N PRO A 513 -16.45 10.05 -11.38
CA PRO A 513 -15.34 9.17 -11.03
C PRO A 513 -14.26 9.18 -12.11
N HIS A 514 -13.48 10.23 -12.16
CA HIS A 514 -12.26 10.30 -12.95
C HIS A 514 -11.09 10.75 -12.08
N PRO A 515 -9.86 10.27 -12.37
CA PRO A 515 -8.67 10.64 -11.61
C PRO A 515 -8.46 12.14 -11.56
N ARG A 516 -8.55 12.71 -10.36
CA ARG A 516 -8.28 14.13 -10.12
C ARG A 516 -7.85 14.32 -8.68
N GLU A 517 -7.05 15.33 -8.48
CA GLU A 517 -6.72 15.86 -7.16
C GLU A 517 -7.03 17.33 -7.12
N CYS A 518 -7.35 17.83 -5.94
CA CYS A 518 -7.61 19.23 -5.72
C CYS A 518 -6.90 19.68 -4.46
N VAL A 519 -5.97 20.60 -4.60
CA VAL A 519 -5.27 21.24 -3.49
C VAL A 519 -5.99 22.51 -3.12
N THR A 520 -6.25 22.74 -1.84
CA THR A 520 -6.81 23.98 -1.32
C THR A 520 -5.80 24.65 -0.39
N ILE A 521 -5.46 25.89 -0.65
CA ILE A 521 -4.57 26.70 0.18
C ILE A 521 -5.41 27.54 1.16
N TYR A 522 -4.99 27.54 2.41
CA TYR A 522 -5.65 28.23 3.52
C TYR A 522 -4.73 29.28 4.14
N GLU A 523 -5.31 30.40 4.54
CA GLU A 523 -4.71 31.31 5.51
C GLU A 523 -5.24 30.97 6.91
N ILE A 524 -4.33 30.86 7.86
CA ILE A 524 -4.61 30.49 9.26
C ILE A 524 -4.60 31.79 10.08
N ILE A 525 -5.75 32.16 10.61
CA ILE A 525 -5.95 33.39 11.39
C ILE A 525 -5.85 33.03 12.88
N THR A 526 -4.70 33.30 13.47
CA THR A 526 -4.40 32.96 14.87
C THR A 526 -4.75 34.09 15.87
N GLU A 527 -4.92 35.31 15.39
CA GLU A 527 -5.07 36.52 16.24
C GLU A 527 -6.53 36.92 16.46
N ALA A 528 -7.49 36.15 15.95
CA ALA A 528 -8.92 36.38 16.21
C ALA A 528 -9.31 35.83 17.60
N ASP A 529 -10.40 36.37 18.18
CA ASP A 529 -10.97 35.86 19.43
C ASP A 529 -11.27 34.36 19.36
N GLU A 530 -11.77 33.91 18.20
CA GLU A 530 -11.91 32.51 17.82
C GLU A 530 -11.01 32.25 16.61
N PRO A 531 -9.84 31.64 16.79
CA PRO A 531 -8.92 31.34 15.69
C PRO A 531 -9.53 30.39 14.64
N TYR A 532 -9.32 30.68 13.35
CA TYR A 532 -9.89 29.91 12.25
C TYR A 532 -9.02 29.89 11.01
N ALA A 533 -9.25 28.91 10.15
CA ALA A 533 -8.70 28.87 8.81
C ALA A 533 -9.75 29.32 7.77
N LYS A 534 -9.31 30.03 6.75
CA LYS A 534 -10.12 30.39 5.58
C LYS A 534 -9.40 29.97 4.30
N ALA A 535 -10.15 29.41 3.35
CA ALA A 535 -9.60 29.08 2.05
C ALA A 535 -9.28 30.36 1.25
N LEU A 536 -8.14 30.35 0.57
CA LEU A 536 -7.72 31.41 -0.34
C LEU A 536 -8.10 31.06 -1.79
N HIS A 537 -7.71 29.89 -2.21
CA HIS A 537 -7.99 29.35 -3.53
C HIS A 537 -7.79 27.84 -3.52
N SER A 538 -8.35 27.16 -4.50
CA SER A 538 -7.95 25.80 -4.83
C SER A 538 -7.34 25.74 -6.22
N TYR A 539 -6.58 24.68 -6.47
CA TYR A 539 -6.09 24.40 -7.80
C TYR A 539 -6.12 22.91 -8.09
N ARG A 540 -6.24 22.57 -9.35
CA ARG A 540 -6.23 21.22 -9.88
C ARG A 540 -5.58 21.20 -11.25
N TRP A 541 -5.17 20.02 -11.67
CA TRP A 541 -4.58 19.79 -12.99
C TRP A 541 -5.01 18.41 -13.49
N GLU A 542 -5.17 18.32 -14.80
CA GLU A 542 -5.44 17.08 -15.52
C GLU A 542 -5.12 17.26 -17.00
N PRO A 543 -4.53 16.29 -17.67
CA PRO A 543 -3.71 15.20 -17.15
C PRO A 543 -2.34 15.72 -16.72
N GLN A 544 -1.69 15.02 -15.81
CA GLN A 544 -0.34 15.37 -15.41
C GLN A 544 0.70 14.72 -16.32
N THR A 545 1.70 15.49 -16.67
CA THR A 545 2.86 14.97 -17.41
C THR A 545 4.11 15.27 -16.58
N ASP A 546 4.87 14.23 -16.25
CA ASP A 546 6.12 14.41 -15.51
C ASP A 546 7.23 15.03 -16.37
N PRO A 547 8.37 15.41 -15.76
CA PRO A 547 9.50 16.01 -16.49
C PRO A 547 10.10 15.10 -17.57
N SER A 548 9.83 13.80 -17.53
CA SER A 548 10.25 12.82 -18.53
C SER A 548 9.24 12.69 -19.68
N GLY A 549 8.13 13.44 -19.64
CA GLY A 549 7.08 13.40 -20.64
C GLY A 549 6.07 12.28 -20.45
N ILE A 550 6.11 11.56 -19.32
CA ILE A 550 5.15 10.51 -18.99
C ILE A 550 3.90 11.20 -18.44
N GLN A 551 2.75 10.88 -19.02
CA GLN A 551 1.47 11.37 -18.58
C GLN A 551 0.98 10.51 -17.40
N HIS A 552 0.85 11.11 -16.22
CA HIS A 552 0.26 10.50 -15.06
C HIS A 552 -1.23 10.82 -15.04
N VAL A 553 -2.05 9.78 -14.95
CA VAL A 553 -3.51 9.91 -14.86
C VAL A 553 -3.92 10.49 -13.51
N LEU A 554 -3.10 10.21 -12.49
CA LEU A 554 -3.24 10.70 -11.12
C LEU A 554 -2.03 11.53 -10.76
N TYR A 555 -2.22 12.50 -9.88
CA TYR A 555 -1.13 13.16 -9.22
C TYR A 555 -0.47 12.18 -8.25
N ASP A 556 0.74 11.79 -8.56
CA ASP A 556 1.54 10.96 -7.67
C ASP A 556 2.26 11.87 -6.69
N TYR A 557 1.54 12.23 -5.64
CA TYR A 557 2.06 13.04 -4.56
C TYR A 557 2.98 12.17 -3.68
N PRO A 558 4.14 12.66 -3.32
CA PRO A 558 4.77 13.97 -3.57
C PRO A 558 5.82 13.97 -4.71
N GLY A 559 5.77 13.06 -5.64
CA GLY A 559 6.87 12.82 -6.60
C GLY A 559 6.85 13.66 -7.86
N VAL A 560 5.73 14.25 -8.25
CA VAL A 560 5.57 14.88 -9.57
C VAL A 560 5.59 16.40 -9.48
N LEU A 561 6.48 17.03 -10.26
CA LEU A 561 6.50 18.50 -10.42
C LEU A 561 5.32 18.92 -11.29
N VAL A 562 4.42 19.71 -10.71
CA VAL A 562 3.32 20.34 -11.46
C VAL A 562 3.87 21.36 -12.45
N ARG A 563 3.49 21.25 -13.72
CA ARG A 563 3.79 22.29 -14.71
C ARG A 563 2.87 23.47 -14.48
N PRO A 564 3.39 24.69 -14.21
CA PRO A 564 2.55 25.85 -13.89
C PRO A 564 1.47 26.15 -14.92
N GLY A 565 1.72 25.90 -16.20
CA GLY A 565 0.76 26.12 -17.28
C GLY A 565 -0.41 25.12 -17.37
N THR A 566 -0.38 24.04 -16.59
CA THR A 566 -1.46 23.03 -16.54
C THR A 566 -2.37 23.21 -15.33
N VAL A 567 -2.05 24.13 -14.43
CA VAL A 567 -2.81 24.38 -13.21
C VAL A 567 -4.05 25.22 -13.50
N THR A 568 -5.20 24.73 -13.07
CA THR A 568 -6.44 25.50 -13.09
C THR A 568 -6.72 26.07 -11.71
N LEU A 569 -6.53 27.37 -11.55
CA LEU A 569 -6.76 28.07 -10.30
C LEU A 569 -8.24 28.45 -10.14
N GLN A 570 -8.82 28.12 -8.99
CA GLN A 570 -10.19 28.48 -8.61
C GLN A 570 -10.15 29.41 -7.38
N PRO A 571 -10.37 30.70 -7.55
CA PRO A 571 -10.48 31.66 -6.43
C PRO A 571 -11.84 31.53 -5.72
N ASN A 572 -11.94 32.07 -4.53
CA ASN A 572 -13.18 32.20 -3.75
C ASN A 572 -13.85 30.84 -3.44
N VAL A 573 -13.05 29.81 -3.23
CA VAL A 573 -13.55 28.51 -2.75
C VAL A 573 -13.91 28.59 -1.27
N LEU A 574 -14.96 27.90 -0.84
CA LEU A 574 -15.46 27.94 0.54
C LEU A 574 -15.68 29.37 1.07
N ASP A 575 -16.20 30.26 0.20
CA ASP A 575 -16.44 31.66 0.58
C ASP A 575 -17.39 31.75 1.78
N GLY A 576 -17.00 32.57 2.75
CA GLY A 576 -17.74 32.75 4.01
C GLY A 576 -17.56 31.62 5.04
N VAL A 577 -16.84 30.53 4.71
CA VAL A 577 -16.58 29.42 5.65
C VAL A 577 -15.38 29.76 6.53
N ARG A 578 -15.57 29.66 7.85
CA ARG A 578 -14.52 29.75 8.87
C ARG A 578 -14.34 28.37 9.51
N ILE A 579 -13.17 27.76 9.35
CA ILE A 579 -12.87 26.44 9.90
C ILE A 579 -12.19 26.63 11.25
N PRO A 580 -12.81 26.20 12.38
CA PRO A 580 -12.19 26.32 13.69
C PRO A 580 -10.84 25.60 13.75
N LEU A 581 -9.84 26.24 14.36
CA LEU A 581 -8.52 25.61 14.50
C LEU A 581 -8.55 24.52 15.57
N ARG A 582 -7.83 23.44 15.27
CA ARG A 582 -7.54 22.30 16.14
C ARG A 582 -6.08 21.91 16.00
N PRO A 583 -5.12 22.78 16.40
CA PRO A 583 -3.71 22.52 16.18
C PRO A 583 -3.26 21.24 16.92
N HIS A 584 -2.65 20.33 16.19
CA HIS A 584 -2.16 19.06 16.73
C HIS A 584 -1.04 18.47 15.84
N PHE A 585 -0.43 17.39 16.30
CA PHE A 585 0.53 16.62 15.51
C PHE A 585 -0.11 15.28 15.12
N GLY A 586 -0.24 15.04 13.82
CA GLY A 586 -0.67 13.76 13.27
C GLY A 586 0.31 12.65 13.64
N VAL A 587 1.61 12.94 13.59
CA VAL A 587 2.67 11.99 13.94
C VAL A 587 3.32 12.33 15.28
N ILE A 588 3.14 11.42 16.25
CA ILE A 588 3.96 11.30 17.47
C ILE A 588 4.31 9.83 17.63
N ALA A 589 5.58 9.46 17.52
CA ALA A 589 6.00 8.06 17.45
C ALA A 589 7.25 7.77 18.28
N VAL A 590 7.33 6.56 18.83
CA VAL A 590 8.57 5.92 19.27
C VAL A 590 8.98 4.86 18.24
N ALA A 591 10.26 4.55 18.13
CA ALA A 591 10.69 3.60 17.10
C ALA A 591 10.16 2.18 17.38
N PRO A 592 9.55 1.50 16.41
CA PRO A 592 9.11 0.11 16.53
C PRO A 592 10.29 -0.87 16.43
N ARG A 593 10.14 -2.05 17.04
CA ARG A 593 11.21 -3.07 17.10
C ARG A 593 11.16 -4.09 15.96
N GLU A 594 10.01 -4.25 15.32
CA GLU A 594 9.72 -5.37 14.42
C GLU A 594 10.47 -5.30 13.10
N ALA A 595 10.72 -4.09 12.61
CA ALA A 595 11.45 -3.87 11.37
C ALA A 595 12.51 -2.77 11.54
N GLU A 596 13.50 -2.79 10.66
CA GLU A 596 14.55 -1.75 10.66
C GLU A 596 14.01 -0.42 10.13
N LEU A 597 13.16 -0.49 9.11
CA LEU A 597 12.48 0.65 8.52
C LEU A 597 10.98 0.38 8.51
N VAL A 598 10.19 1.31 9.01
CA VAL A 598 8.74 1.23 9.10
C VAL A 598 8.12 2.44 8.44
N ASP A 599 7.18 2.20 7.54
CA ASP A 599 6.39 3.20 6.84
C ASP A 599 5.73 4.18 7.84
N SER A 600 5.83 5.48 7.57
CA SER A 600 5.28 6.51 8.46
C SER A 600 3.76 6.66 8.34
N VAL A 601 3.11 6.11 7.30
CA VAL A 601 1.66 6.28 7.09
C VAL A 601 0.83 5.41 8.04
N PRO A 602 0.99 4.08 8.12
CA PRO A 602 0.12 3.29 8.98
C PRO A 602 0.48 3.45 10.46
N PRO A 603 -0.43 3.98 11.32
CA PRO A 603 -0.21 4.02 12.76
C PRO A 603 -0.30 2.62 13.39
N ALA A 604 0.30 2.44 14.57
CA ALA A 604 0.18 1.20 15.34
C ALA A 604 0.45 1.43 16.83
N TYR A 605 0.78 0.36 17.55
CA TYR A 605 1.06 0.41 18.99
C TYR A 605 2.16 1.43 19.39
N PHE A 606 3.10 1.70 18.50
CA PHE A 606 4.20 2.64 18.72
C PHE A 606 3.83 4.12 18.51
N GLY A 607 2.58 4.42 18.24
CA GLY A 607 2.11 5.72 17.78
C GLY A 607 2.17 5.80 16.25
N GLY A 608 2.94 6.71 15.73
CA GLY A 608 3.02 6.99 14.30
C GLY A 608 2.02 8.04 13.89
N ASN A 609 1.43 7.87 12.73
CA ASN A 609 0.43 8.74 12.15
C ASN A 609 -0.94 8.51 12.79
N LEU A 610 -1.14 9.09 13.99
CA LEU A 610 -2.34 8.88 14.79
C LEU A 610 -3.56 9.64 14.26
N ASP A 611 -3.32 10.78 13.63
CA ASP A 611 -4.31 11.70 13.05
C ASP A 611 -5.54 11.92 13.93
N ASN A 612 -5.26 12.18 15.19
CA ASN A 612 -6.28 12.45 16.18
C ASN A 612 -6.15 13.89 16.69
N TRP A 613 -7.04 14.78 16.25
CA TRP A 613 -7.00 16.19 16.61
C TRP A 613 -7.08 16.47 18.12
N ARG A 614 -7.40 15.47 18.93
CA ARG A 614 -7.39 15.58 20.40
C ARG A 614 -5.97 15.59 20.97
N LEU A 615 -4.93 15.32 20.14
CA LEU A 615 -3.52 15.51 20.48
C LEU A 615 -3.07 16.97 20.33
N GLY A 616 -3.90 17.88 20.80
CA GLY A 616 -3.62 19.30 20.84
C GLY A 616 -2.92 19.75 22.12
N LYS A 617 -2.78 21.09 22.29
CA LYS A 617 -2.20 21.70 23.49
C LYS A 617 -2.92 21.24 24.76
N GLY A 618 -2.15 20.83 25.76
CA GLY A 618 -2.64 20.32 27.05
C GLY A 618 -2.94 18.83 27.07
N ALA A 619 -2.90 18.16 25.93
CA ALA A 619 -3.04 16.70 25.86
C ALA A 619 -1.73 15.99 26.17
N THR A 620 -1.85 14.73 26.56
CA THR A 620 -0.75 13.81 26.80
C THR A 620 -0.98 12.54 25.98
N VAL A 621 0.08 12.01 25.38
CA VAL A 621 0.06 10.66 24.81
C VAL A 621 1.05 9.78 25.54
N TYR A 622 0.59 8.57 25.91
CA TYR A 622 1.42 7.51 26.49
C TYR A 622 1.73 6.46 25.43
N LEU A 623 3.01 6.21 25.18
CA LEU A 623 3.50 5.30 24.13
C LEU A 623 4.31 4.16 24.76
N PRO A 624 4.04 2.88 24.39
CA PRO A 624 4.84 1.77 24.87
C PRO A 624 6.22 1.76 24.21
N VAL A 625 7.27 1.79 25.01
CA VAL A 625 8.66 1.74 24.53
C VAL A 625 9.02 0.33 24.11
N SER A 626 9.52 0.15 22.89
CA SER A 626 9.90 -1.15 22.32
C SER A 626 11.39 -1.28 21.98
N VAL A 627 12.16 -0.18 21.99
CA VAL A 627 13.60 -0.15 21.73
C VAL A 627 14.32 0.71 22.77
N PRO A 628 15.61 0.46 23.05
CA PRO A 628 16.40 1.32 23.94
C PRO A 628 16.39 2.78 23.47
N GLY A 629 16.27 3.72 24.41
CA GLY A 629 16.20 5.14 24.11
C GLY A 629 14.84 5.63 23.61
N ALA A 630 13.85 4.75 23.43
CA ALA A 630 12.53 5.04 22.86
C ALA A 630 12.56 5.61 21.42
N LEU A 631 13.47 6.53 21.12
CA LEU A 631 13.66 7.20 19.83
C LEU A 631 12.41 7.94 19.36
N LEU A 632 12.03 8.97 20.13
CA LEU A 632 10.85 9.80 19.88
C LEU A 632 11.03 10.66 18.63
N SER A 633 10.04 10.69 17.77
CA SER A 633 9.94 11.57 16.59
C SER A 633 8.57 12.24 16.53
N VAL A 634 8.53 13.48 16.05
CA VAL A 634 7.31 14.28 15.89
C VAL A 634 7.26 14.85 14.48
N GLY A 635 6.10 14.81 13.87
CA GLY A 635 5.89 15.32 12.51
C GLY A 635 4.43 15.55 12.19
N ASP A 636 4.14 15.78 10.92
CA ASP A 636 2.79 15.87 10.37
C ASP A 636 1.91 16.85 11.14
N PRO A 637 2.27 18.14 11.16
CA PRO A 637 1.57 19.16 11.93
C PRO A 637 0.32 19.66 11.19
N HIS A 638 -0.82 19.66 11.90
CA HIS A 638 -2.14 20.01 11.39
C HIS A 638 -2.72 21.25 12.07
N ALA A 639 -3.27 22.19 11.29
CA ALA A 639 -4.00 23.33 11.83
C ALA A 639 -5.46 22.98 12.18
N ALA A 640 -6.09 22.10 11.42
CA ALA A 640 -7.44 21.59 11.66
C ALA A 640 -7.65 20.27 10.92
N GLN A 641 -8.41 19.38 11.56
CA GLN A 641 -8.81 18.08 11.02
C GLN A 641 -10.23 17.76 11.50
N GLY A 642 -11.03 17.15 10.65
CA GLY A 642 -12.28 16.49 11.01
C GLY A 642 -12.06 15.03 11.35
N ASP A 643 -12.88 14.45 12.23
CA ASP A 643 -12.87 13.01 12.47
C ASP A 643 -13.13 12.27 11.14
N GLY A 644 -12.31 11.26 10.84
CA GLY A 644 -12.34 10.48 9.61
C GLY A 644 -11.30 10.88 8.57
N GLU A 645 -10.84 12.13 8.54
CA GLU A 645 -9.85 12.66 7.60
C GLU A 645 -10.12 12.29 6.12
N LEU A 646 -11.37 12.36 5.72
CA LEU A 646 -11.93 11.70 4.54
C LEU A 646 -11.24 12.03 3.20
N SER A 647 -10.59 13.19 3.09
CA SER A 647 -9.96 13.59 1.82
C SER A 647 -8.52 13.07 1.63
N GLY A 648 -7.93 12.50 2.68
CA GLY A 648 -6.57 11.99 2.68
C GLY A 648 -5.55 12.89 3.35
N THR A 649 -5.95 14.12 3.74
CA THR A 649 -5.15 15.06 4.51
C THR A 649 -6.04 15.95 5.39
N ALA A 650 -5.45 16.51 6.43
CA ALA A 650 -6.01 17.61 7.24
C ALA A 650 -5.80 18.98 6.55
N ILE A 651 -5.86 20.07 7.29
CA ILE A 651 -5.19 21.33 6.90
C ILE A 651 -3.76 21.23 7.42
N GLU A 652 -2.89 20.83 6.54
CA GLU A 652 -1.47 20.64 6.75
C GLU A 652 -0.79 21.99 6.96
N CYS A 653 -0.10 22.18 8.08
CA CYS A 653 0.49 23.46 8.43
C CYS A 653 1.74 23.24 9.28
N SER A 654 2.89 23.74 8.85
CA SER A 654 4.14 23.66 9.64
C SER A 654 3.99 24.31 11.01
N MET A 655 4.47 23.62 12.06
CA MET A 655 4.28 24.06 13.45
C MET A 655 5.54 23.87 14.30
N THR A 656 5.56 24.54 15.45
CA THR A 656 6.55 24.33 16.52
C THR A 656 5.79 23.82 17.73
N GLY A 657 6.16 22.65 18.22
CA GLY A 657 5.61 22.04 19.43
C GLY A 657 6.58 22.14 20.60
N THR A 658 6.04 22.36 21.80
CA THR A 658 6.81 22.25 23.07
C THR A 658 6.24 21.11 23.88
N PHE A 659 7.10 20.16 24.23
CA PHE A 659 6.73 18.91 24.88
C PHE A 659 7.50 18.73 26.18
N ARG A 660 6.81 18.22 27.22
CA ARG A 660 7.47 17.58 28.37
C ARG A 660 7.48 16.08 28.14
N VAL A 661 8.64 15.47 28.28
CA VAL A 661 8.82 14.04 28.05
C VAL A 661 9.17 13.35 29.35
N THR A 662 8.32 12.46 29.84
CA THR A 662 8.50 11.71 31.08
C THR A 662 8.58 10.22 30.81
N LEU A 663 9.57 9.55 31.40
CA LEU A 663 9.75 8.11 31.28
C LEU A 663 9.19 7.40 32.51
N HIS A 664 8.20 6.54 32.30
CA HIS A 664 7.66 5.66 33.32
C HIS A 664 8.34 4.29 33.21
N LYS A 665 9.11 3.92 34.22
CA LYS A 665 9.82 2.66 34.25
C LYS A 665 8.87 1.48 34.47
N LYS A 666 9.09 0.38 33.76
CA LYS A 666 8.31 -0.86 33.89
C LYS A 666 8.21 -1.33 35.34
N ALA A 667 9.26 -1.14 36.14
CA ALA A 667 9.30 -1.51 37.54
C ALA A 667 8.32 -0.70 38.42
N ASP A 668 7.98 0.54 38.01
CA ASP A 668 7.23 1.48 38.81
C ASP A 668 5.74 1.56 38.43
N ILE A 669 5.37 1.02 37.26
CA ILE A 669 4.01 1.12 36.71
C ILE A 669 3.12 -0.08 37.04
N GLY A 670 3.62 -1.05 37.81
CA GLY A 670 2.86 -2.24 38.22
C GLY A 670 1.55 -1.84 38.94
N GLY A 671 0.42 -2.42 38.53
CA GLY A 671 -0.90 -2.11 39.09
C GLY A 671 -1.55 -0.84 38.55
N THR A 672 -0.92 -0.13 37.65
CA THR A 672 -1.50 1.03 36.95
C THR A 672 -2.02 0.66 35.55
N VAL A 673 -2.76 1.57 34.90
CA VAL A 673 -3.20 1.41 33.50
C VAL A 673 -2.01 1.28 32.53
N LEU A 674 -0.86 1.77 32.90
CA LEU A 674 0.35 1.76 32.07
C LEU A 674 1.08 0.40 32.10
N ALA A 675 0.83 -0.46 33.08
CA ALA A 675 1.56 -1.72 33.27
C ALA A 675 1.55 -2.65 32.04
N ASP A 676 0.44 -2.68 31.34
CA ASP A 676 0.23 -3.52 30.16
C ASP A 676 -0.17 -2.70 28.93
N LEU A 677 0.31 -1.46 28.83
CA LEU A 677 -0.02 -0.59 27.71
C LEU A 677 0.60 -1.14 26.41
N THR A 678 -0.26 -1.44 25.44
CA THR A 678 0.10 -1.98 24.12
C THR A 678 -0.45 -1.13 22.97
N TYR A 679 -0.82 0.11 23.28
CA TYR A 679 -1.41 1.05 22.33
C TYR A 679 -1.16 2.48 22.77
N PRO A 680 -1.24 3.48 21.88
CA PRO A 680 -1.21 4.88 22.26
C PRO A 680 -2.46 5.23 23.10
N LEU A 681 -2.26 5.64 24.35
CA LEU A 681 -3.31 6.15 25.21
C LEU A 681 -3.22 7.67 25.21
N ILE A 682 -4.31 8.34 24.85
CA ILE A 682 -4.38 9.80 24.86
C ILE A 682 -5.17 10.25 26.09
N GLU A 683 -4.69 11.26 26.75
CA GLU A 683 -5.33 11.92 27.86
C GLU A 683 -5.41 13.42 27.61
N THR A 684 -6.62 13.95 27.61
CA THR A 684 -6.87 15.39 27.58
C THR A 684 -7.23 15.89 29.00
N PRO A 685 -7.34 17.20 29.26
CA PRO A 685 -7.86 17.69 30.52
C PRO A 685 -9.23 17.11 30.87
N GLU A 686 -10.09 16.88 29.87
CA GLU A 686 -11.48 16.45 30.04
C GLU A 686 -11.71 14.97 29.91
N ASP A 687 -10.90 14.27 29.08
CA ASP A 687 -11.21 12.92 28.60
C ASP A 687 -10.01 11.98 28.62
N TRP A 688 -10.28 10.66 28.69
CA TRP A 688 -9.39 9.62 28.21
C TRP A 688 -9.84 9.18 26.82
N VAL A 689 -8.89 9.08 25.88
CA VAL A 689 -9.16 8.69 24.50
C VAL A 689 -8.30 7.50 24.16
N LEU A 690 -8.96 6.37 23.90
CA LEU A 690 -8.29 5.11 23.57
C LEU A 690 -8.35 4.88 22.07
N THR A 691 -7.18 4.67 21.46
CA THR A 691 -7.07 4.42 20.02
C THR A 691 -7.20 2.94 19.73
N GLY A 692 -8.10 2.59 18.83
CA GLY A 692 -8.23 1.25 18.26
C GLY A 692 -7.82 1.27 16.79
N PHE A 693 -7.09 0.25 16.35
CA PHE A 693 -6.65 0.10 14.97
C PHE A 693 -7.20 -1.19 14.38
N SER A 694 -7.35 -1.24 13.07
CA SER A 694 -7.70 -2.47 12.36
C SER A 694 -6.73 -3.61 12.74
N HIS A 695 -5.45 -3.29 12.80
CA HIS A 695 -4.36 -4.20 13.16
C HIS A 695 -3.42 -3.53 14.16
N PRO A 696 -3.62 -3.71 15.48
CA PRO A 696 -2.88 -2.99 16.53
C PRO A 696 -1.36 -3.12 16.44
N ASN A 697 -0.86 -4.24 15.96
CA ASN A 697 0.55 -4.46 15.62
C ASN A 697 0.66 -5.23 14.30
N TYR A 698 0.35 -4.56 13.20
CA TYR A 698 0.38 -5.15 11.86
C TYR A 698 1.76 -5.69 11.47
N LEU A 699 2.84 -5.11 12.02
CA LEU A 699 4.21 -5.55 11.76
C LEU A 699 4.46 -6.95 12.33
N ALA A 700 3.99 -7.23 13.54
CA ALA A 700 4.10 -8.55 14.14
C ALA A 700 3.07 -9.53 13.54
N GLU A 701 1.85 -9.06 13.23
CA GLU A 701 0.75 -9.87 12.74
C GLU A 701 1.04 -10.44 11.33
N PHE A 702 1.56 -9.61 10.43
CA PHE A 702 1.81 -9.99 9.04
C PHE A 702 3.30 -10.20 8.71
N GLY A 703 4.20 -9.93 9.65
CA GLY A 703 5.64 -10.12 9.47
C GLY A 703 6.20 -9.30 8.30
N ALA A 704 6.98 -9.94 7.43
CA ALA A 704 7.67 -9.25 6.33
C ALA A 704 6.74 -8.57 5.31
N SER A 705 5.50 -9.02 5.18
CA SER A 705 4.49 -8.39 4.30
C SER A 705 3.65 -7.32 4.99
N GLY A 706 3.88 -7.07 6.28
CA GLY A 706 3.03 -6.22 7.13
C GLY A 706 2.77 -4.84 6.54
N GLN A 707 3.78 -4.22 6.01
CA GLN A 707 3.71 -2.87 5.46
C GLN A 707 2.92 -2.76 4.14
N SER A 708 2.63 -3.87 3.48
CA SER A 708 1.76 -3.90 2.28
C SER A 708 0.38 -4.46 2.61
N GLU A 709 0.31 -5.48 3.47
CA GLU A 709 -0.92 -6.17 3.83
C GLU A 709 -1.87 -5.29 4.64
N VAL A 710 -1.35 -4.38 5.47
CA VAL A 710 -2.14 -3.49 6.30
C VAL A 710 -3.07 -2.60 5.46
N TYR A 711 -2.59 -2.09 4.33
CA TYR A 711 -3.40 -1.28 3.41
C TYR A 711 -4.57 -2.04 2.79
N ALA A 712 -4.36 -3.32 2.49
CA ALA A 712 -5.38 -4.16 1.85
C ALA A 712 -6.38 -4.77 2.84
N LYS A 713 -6.04 -4.83 4.14
CA LYS A 713 -6.81 -5.57 5.14
C LYS A 713 -7.49 -4.69 6.18
N SER A 714 -7.31 -3.38 6.14
CA SER A 714 -7.93 -2.48 7.09
C SER A 714 -9.45 -2.47 6.99
N SER A 715 -10.08 -2.34 8.16
CA SER A 715 -11.53 -2.42 8.30
C SER A 715 -11.98 -1.65 9.54
N LEU A 716 -13.01 -0.82 9.40
CA LEU A 716 -13.63 -0.11 10.53
C LEU A 716 -14.20 -1.06 11.58
N ASP A 717 -14.71 -2.24 11.19
CA ASP A 717 -15.20 -3.24 12.15
C ASP A 717 -14.07 -3.77 13.02
N LEU A 718 -12.89 -4.03 12.45
CA LEU A 718 -11.72 -4.46 13.21
C LEU A 718 -11.24 -3.38 14.17
N ALA A 719 -11.14 -2.12 13.71
CA ALA A 719 -10.74 -1.00 14.52
C ALA A 719 -11.74 -0.72 15.67
N MET A 720 -13.05 -0.80 15.40
CA MET A 720 -14.10 -0.68 16.39
C MET A 720 -14.00 -1.78 17.47
N ARG A 721 -13.79 -3.02 17.07
CA ARG A 721 -13.60 -4.15 18.01
C ARG A 721 -12.37 -3.96 18.90
N ASP A 722 -11.30 -3.42 18.34
CA ASP A 722 -10.08 -3.14 19.09
C ASP A 722 -10.31 -2.00 20.09
N ALA A 723 -10.89 -0.88 19.67
CA ALA A 723 -11.26 0.22 20.56
C ALA A 723 -12.19 -0.23 21.71
N PHE A 724 -13.21 -1.04 21.39
CA PHE A 724 -14.13 -1.61 22.36
C PHE A 724 -13.41 -2.47 23.42
N ARG A 725 -12.52 -3.38 23.00
CA ARG A 725 -11.78 -4.25 23.93
C ARG A 725 -10.85 -3.45 24.83
N LYS A 726 -10.19 -2.44 24.30
CA LYS A 726 -9.31 -1.54 25.04
C LYS A 726 -10.09 -0.72 26.06
N MET A 727 -11.21 -0.11 25.68
CA MET A 727 -12.04 0.67 26.59
C MET A 727 -12.65 -0.21 27.69
N ARG A 728 -13.18 -1.39 27.35
CA ARG A 728 -13.66 -2.33 28.35
C ARG A 728 -12.57 -2.67 29.37
N ARG A 729 -11.37 -3.04 28.89
CA ARG A 729 -10.24 -3.36 29.79
C ARG A 729 -9.86 -2.15 30.64
N PHE A 730 -9.80 -0.97 30.05
CA PHE A 730 -9.48 0.27 30.75
C PHE A 730 -10.46 0.52 31.92
N LEU A 731 -11.76 0.42 31.69
CA LEU A 731 -12.80 0.60 32.71
C LEU A 731 -12.69 -0.45 33.83
N MET A 732 -12.51 -1.71 33.48
CA MET A 732 -12.36 -2.80 34.46
C MET A 732 -11.09 -2.61 35.31
N THR A 733 -9.98 -2.19 34.71
CA THR A 733 -8.69 -2.05 35.40
C THR A 733 -8.60 -0.78 36.23
N THR A 734 -9.06 0.36 35.67
CA THR A 734 -8.86 1.69 36.29
C THR A 734 -10.00 2.11 37.21
N LYS A 735 -11.22 1.60 36.95
CA LYS A 735 -12.43 1.95 37.68
C LYS A 735 -12.99 0.79 38.48
N ALA A 736 -12.30 -0.36 38.47
CA ALA A 736 -12.70 -1.58 39.15
C ALA A 736 -14.14 -2.04 38.83
N LEU A 737 -14.65 -1.72 37.64
CA LEU A 737 -15.96 -2.14 37.18
C LEU A 737 -15.96 -3.63 36.80
N SER A 738 -17.06 -4.31 37.00
CA SER A 738 -17.30 -5.60 36.39
C SER A 738 -17.44 -5.48 34.87
N GLU A 739 -17.39 -6.59 34.15
CA GLU A 739 -17.55 -6.56 32.69
C GLU A 739 -18.92 -6.00 32.27
N ASP A 740 -19.99 -6.42 32.97
CA ASP A 740 -21.35 -5.95 32.66
C ASP A 740 -21.52 -4.45 32.94
N GLU A 741 -20.96 -3.93 34.03
CA GLU A 741 -20.96 -2.50 34.33
C GLU A 741 -20.14 -1.70 33.29
N ALA A 742 -18.97 -2.23 32.88
CA ALA A 742 -18.16 -1.59 31.86
C ALA A 742 -18.89 -1.52 30.52
N VAL A 743 -19.54 -2.61 30.10
CA VAL A 743 -20.32 -2.67 28.85
C VAL A 743 -21.54 -1.73 28.93
N ALA A 744 -22.25 -1.74 30.06
CA ALA A 744 -23.38 -0.84 30.27
C ALA A 744 -22.95 0.64 30.20
N LEU A 745 -21.85 1.01 30.88
CA LEU A 745 -21.30 2.38 30.86
C LEU A 745 -20.85 2.78 29.46
N MET A 746 -20.17 1.88 28.72
CA MET A 746 -19.76 2.16 27.34
C MET A 746 -20.94 2.48 26.45
N SER A 747 -22.07 1.79 26.64
CA SER A 747 -23.26 2.01 25.80
C SER A 747 -23.93 3.37 26.00
N VAL A 748 -23.79 3.96 27.18
CA VAL A 748 -24.54 5.17 27.54
C VAL A 748 -23.66 6.44 27.71
N ALA A 749 -22.33 6.28 27.78
CA ALA A 749 -21.46 7.39 28.14
C ALA A 749 -20.06 7.36 27.49
N VAL A 750 -19.77 6.43 26.61
CA VAL A 750 -18.52 6.42 25.83
C VAL A 750 -18.84 6.66 24.36
N ASP A 751 -18.24 7.70 23.79
CA ASP A 751 -18.38 8.01 22.36
C ASP A 751 -17.32 7.28 21.55
N PHE A 752 -17.76 6.55 20.52
CA PHE A 752 -16.88 5.91 19.56
C PHE A 752 -16.92 6.67 18.24
N GLY A 753 -15.78 7.18 17.79
CA GLY A 753 -15.64 7.95 16.56
C GLY A 753 -14.60 7.35 15.61
N ILE A 754 -14.75 7.63 14.33
CA ILE A 754 -13.75 7.27 13.32
C ILE A 754 -12.61 8.27 13.42
N THR A 755 -11.38 7.81 13.67
CA THR A 755 -10.20 8.69 13.76
C THR A 755 -9.75 9.10 12.35
N GLN A 756 -9.42 8.13 11.51
CA GLN A 756 -9.07 8.28 10.11
C GLN A 756 -9.36 6.99 9.32
N VAL A 757 -9.56 7.11 8.01
CA VAL A 757 -9.82 5.99 7.08
C VAL A 757 -8.94 6.06 5.84
N VAL A 758 -7.78 6.71 5.93
CA VAL A 758 -6.89 7.01 4.80
C VAL A 758 -5.46 6.53 5.01
N ASP A 759 -5.05 6.16 6.23
CA ASP A 759 -3.67 5.88 6.61
C ASP A 759 -3.30 4.38 6.58
N GLY A 760 -3.89 3.62 5.72
CA GLY A 760 -3.57 2.18 5.59
C GLY A 760 -4.00 1.33 6.78
N ASN A 761 -3.82 1.77 8.05
CA ASN A 761 -4.31 1.09 9.25
C ASN A 761 -5.40 1.93 9.94
N TRP A 762 -6.64 1.73 9.51
CA TRP A 762 -7.77 2.57 9.92
C TRP A 762 -7.98 2.59 11.41
N GLY A 763 -8.35 3.78 11.91
CA GLY A 763 -8.47 4.08 13.32
C GLY A 763 -9.90 4.40 13.79
N VAL A 764 -10.23 3.88 14.97
CA VAL A 764 -11.42 4.26 15.75
C VAL A 764 -10.95 4.69 17.13
N HIS A 765 -11.44 5.80 17.64
CA HIS A 765 -11.19 6.22 19.01
C HIS A 765 -12.43 6.05 19.89
N ALA A 766 -12.19 5.73 21.17
CA ALA A 766 -13.21 5.69 22.20
C ALA A 766 -12.94 6.80 23.23
N ILE A 767 -13.90 7.66 23.47
CA ILE A 767 -13.78 8.84 24.36
C ILE A 767 -14.56 8.59 25.64
N LEU A 768 -13.88 8.69 26.76
CA LEU A 768 -14.46 8.55 28.10
C LEU A 768 -14.23 9.84 28.89
N SER A 769 -15.30 10.54 29.22
CA SER A 769 -15.18 11.77 29.96
C SER A 769 -14.80 11.52 31.42
N LYS A 770 -13.81 12.27 31.92
CA LYS A 770 -13.34 12.25 33.31
C LYS A 770 -14.41 12.70 34.29
N ARG A 771 -15.33 13.56 33.83
CA ARG A 771 -16.45 14.08 34.63
C ARG A 771 -17.38 12.98 35.14
N LEU A 772 -17.44 11.83 34.46
CA LEU A 772 -18.24 10.69 34.90
C LEU A 772 -17.80 10.13 36.26
N PHE A 773 -16.53 10.36 36.63
CA PHE A 773 -15.92 9.87 37.85
C PHE A 773 -15.51 10.99 38.82
N ALA A 774 -15.91 12.23 38.55
CA ALA A 774 -15.74 13.29 39.50
C ALA A 774 -16.53 12.94 40.79
N GLN A 775 -15.81 12.79 41.91
CA GLN A 775 -16.44 12.54 43.21
C GLN A 775 -17.33 13.74 43.54
N HIS A 776 -18.53 13.47 44.01
CA HIS A 776 -19.27 14.47 44.76
C HIS A 776 -18.36 14.92 45.90
N GLU A 777 -17.94 16.19 45.92
CA GLU A 777 -17.31 16.73 47.10
C GLU A 777 -18.28 16.49 48.29
N PRO A 778 -17.81 15.90 49.39
CA PRO A 778 -18.65 15.75 50.57
C PRO A 778 -18.72 17.11 51.25
N GLY A 779 -19.67 17.94 50.84
CA GLY A 779 -19.78 19.28 51.40
C GLY A 779 -21.01 20.02 50.96
N GLU A 780 -22.17 19.52 51.39
CA GLU A 780 -23.29 20.34 51.86
C GLU A 780 -24.28 19.36 52.50
N ALA A 781 -24.12 19.21 53.83
CA ALA A 781 -25.17 18.65 54.66
C ALA A 781 -26.42 19.51 54.48
N THR A 782 -27.46 18.98 53.84
CA THR A 782 -28.77 19.59 53.87
C THR A 782 -29.18 19.71 55.32
N PRO A 783 -29.59 20.88 55.81
CA PRO A 783 -30.18 20.95 57.15
C PRO A 783 -31.47 20.14 57.17
N ASP A 784 -31.57 19.26 58.17
CA ASP A 784 -32.77 18.50 58.51
C ASP A 784 -34.05 19.36 58.43
N SER A 785 -35.00 18.87 57.66
CA SER A 785 -36.38 19.27 57.79
C SER A 785 -37.27 18.08 58.05
#